data_00026d21817465bdbce9785b3cd3819e
#
_entry.id   00026d21817465bdbce9785b3cd3819e
#
_cell.length_a   1.000
_cell.length_b   1.000
_cell.length_c   1.000
_cell.angle_alpha   90.00
_cell.angle_beta   90.00
_cell.angle_gamma   90.00
#
_symmetry.space_group_name_H-M   'P 1'
#
loop_
_entity.id
_entity.type
_entity.pdbx_description
1 polymer ?
#
loop_
_entity_poly.entity_id
_entity_poly.type
_entity_poly.pdbx_seq_one_letter_code
_entity_poly.pdbx_strand_id
1 'polypeptide(L)'
;MSLNSIMNTASSGMMAAQTGLRVVSDNIANVNTKGYVRKTIAQSNLISNGMGVGVSIDAIKRATDRFLQSASLNAVSDSGRASALSDAMNTAQNLFGDPSGDNSFFGKLDDIFSAFSKASDDPSSSLLRTQALTRVDDFLGESSRITATLSSLGKDADNRIVSDVERVNDLLQQINTLNTDITRAKVSGSDGTGSENVQSGLIDELSTLMNIQVSQRANGGVIVRSTEGLSLAGDGAAVVSYQKSSTATGFLQVIQANGSDTPVALNISSGEIKGLLDLRNTELPALSDQLGEFVTRASEELNRASNAASSVPAPASLTGRNTGLDEATALDHFTGKTTIAITDSSGVIQRKVEIDFDLGTMTVNGAAGPSFTNTDFIAQLNTALGGQGTASFGNGALALSANGAGGVVVADDPTTPSNKTGKGFSHFFGLNDIVQNKGFSPYETGLTASDPHGFTPGDVITLRLTDTDGGRIRDVNVAVPAGATMQDLMDSLNARNGGVGLYGTFALDAKGAMNFTSYPGSTVSLSVASDDTKRGLGGPSITQLFGVGPTERSTRGERFVVNPAMDQNPARLPFAKLNLSAAPGVIALAVGDGRGALALAKAGDNSADFSAVGGASAVKTSLLRYAADFGGSIARKAAAAESRKDAADAVAIEVDTQRQAQEGVNLDEELINLTTYQQAFNASARLIQATKDMFDVLTNIV
;
A
#
# COMPACT_ATOMS: atom_id res chain seq x y z
N MET A 1 -50.11 -24.85 -58.76
CA MET A 1 -48.73 -25.14 -58.18
C MET A 1 -48.22 -26.38 -58.85
N SER A 2 -46.98 -26.40 -59.35
CA SER A 2 -46.41 -27.62 -59.88
C SER A 2 -46.06 -28.58 -58.74
N LEU A 3 -46.13 -29.92 -58.95
CA LEU A 3 -45.75 -30.93 -57.98
C LEU A 3 -44.31 -30.70 -57.47
N ASN A 4 -43.40 -30.19 -58.30
CA ASN A 4 -42.06 -29.79 -57.93
C ASN A 4 -42.03 -28.63 -56.93
N SER A 5 -42.95 -27.68 -57.01
CA SER A 5 -43.04 -26.57 -56.03
C SER A 5 -43.49 -27.10 -54.67
N ILE A 6 -44.41 -28.04 -54.59
CA ILE A 6 -44.88 -28.66 -53.35
C ILE A 6 -43.74 -29.47 -52.74
N MET A 7 -43.01 -30.25 -53.56
CA MET A 7 -41.86 -31.03 -53.10
C MET A 7 -40.76 -30.15 -52.52
N ASN A 8 -40.39 -29.03 -53.19
CA ASN A 8 -39.38 -28.10 -52.73
C ASN A 8 -39.81 -27.42 -51.41
N THR A 9 -41.07 -27.00 -51.29
CA THR A 9 -41.63 -26.40 -50.07
C THR A 9 -41.56 -27.43 -48.90
N ALA A 10 -41.98 -28.65 -49.13
CA ALA A 10 -41.95 -29.71 -48.13
C ALA A 10 -40.54 -30.10 -47.72
N SER A 11 -39.59 -30.19 -48.66
CA SER A 11 -38.21 -30.50 -48.40
C SER A 11 -37.51 -29.39 -47.58
N SER A 12 -37.70 -28.13 -47.99
CA SER A 12 -37.16 -26.97 -47.25
C SER A 12 -37.75 -26.87 -45.85
N GLY A 13 -39.08 -27.12 -45.69
CA GLY A 13 -39.74 -27.15 -44.37
C GLY A 13 -39.23 -28.27 -43.47
N MET A 14 -38.94 -29.46 -44.06
CA MET A 14 -38.34 -30.56 -43.30
C MET A 14 -36.93 -30.25 -42.82
N MET A 15 -36.06 -29.66 -43.66
CA MET A 15 -34.71 -29.24 -43.27
C MET A 15 -34.76 -28.16 -42.18
N ALA A 16 -35.68 -27.21 -42.30
CA ALA A 16 -35.86 -26.18 -41.25
C ALA A 16 -36.30 -26.77 -39.91
N ALA A 17 -37.27 -27.72 -39.95
CA ALA A 17 -37.72 -28.40 -38.74
C ALA A 17 -36.61 -29.26 -38.12
N GLN A 18 -35.80 -29.96 -38.95
CA GLN A 18 -34.65 -30.75 -38.47
C GLN A 18 -33.60 -29.87 -37.78
N THR A 19 -33.30 -28.72 -38.37
CA THR A 19 -32.36 -27.74 -37.73
C THR A 19 -32.95 -27.20 -36.45
N GLY A 20 -34.28 -26.94 -36.39
CA GLY A 20 -34.98 -26.54 -35.20
C GLY A 20 -34.86 -27.54 -34.08
N LEU A 21 -35.10 -28.82 -34.40
CA LEU A 21 -34.94 -29.90 -33.43
C LEU A 21 -33.53 -29.99 -32.87
N ARG A 22 -32.50 -29.80 -33.70
CA ARG A 22 -31.09 -29.80 -33.26
C ARG A 22 -30.82 -28.64 -32.30
N VAL A 23 -31.25 -27.40 -32.62
CA VAL A 23 -31.04 -26.23 -31.81
C VAL A 23 -31.76 -26.34 -30.45
N VAL A 24 -33.02 -26.80 -30.46
CA VAL A 24 -33.79 -27.03 -29.23
C VAL A 24 -33.13 -28.11 -28.36
N SER A 25 -32.66 -29.20 -28.98
CA SER A 25 -31.92 -30.26 -28.27
C SER A 25 -30.63 -29.73 -27.66
N ASP A 26 -29.85 -28.89 -28.37
CA ASP A 26 -28.66 -28.22 -27.84
C ASP A 26 -29.01 -27.33 -26.64
N ASN A 27 -30.11 -26.53 -26.74
CA ASN A 27 -30.56 -25.66 -25.64
C ASN A 27 -30.94 -26.47 -24.41
N ILE A 28 -31.76 -27.53 -24.57
CA ILE A 28 -32.18 -28.38 -23.46
C ILE A 28 -30.98 -29.08 -22.81
N ALA A 29 -30.06 -29.60 -23.60
CA ALA A 29 -28.87 -30.29 -23.09
C ALA A 29 -27.96 -29.35 -22.25
N ASN A 30 -27.95 -28.05 -22.55
CA ASN A 30 -27.07 -27.08 -21.93
C ASN A 30 -27.79 -26.13 -20.95
N VAL A 31 -29.04 -26.41 -20.54
CA VAL A 31 -29.85 -25.56 -19.64
C VAL A 31 -29.12 -25.25 -18.33
N ASN A 32 -28.33 -26.20 -17.80
CA ASN A 32 -27.57 -26.05 -16.56
C ASN A 32 -26.10 -25.69 -16.80
N THR A 33 -25.69 -25.41 -18.04
CA THR A 33 -24.31 -25.02 -18.36
C THR A 33 -24.14 -23.53 -18.09
N LYS A 34 -23.30 -23.16 -17.12
CA LYS A 34 -23.03 -21.75 -16.77
C LYS A 34 -22.51 -20.98 -17.98
N GLY A 35 -23.09 -19.81 -18.27
CA GLY A 35 -22.69 -18.95 -19.39
C GLY A 35 -23.20 -19.40 -20.75
N TYR A 36 -24.03 -20.47 -20.82
CA TYR A 36 -24.67 -20.87 -22.07
C TYR A 36 -25.78 -19.90 -22.44
N VAL A 37 -25.73 -19.38 -23.64
CA VAL A 37 -26.74 -18.48 -24.20
C VAL A 37 -27.63 -19.27 -25.15
N ARG A 38 -28.95 -19.12 -25.00
CA ARG A 38 -29.98 -19.74 -25.82
C ARG A 38 -29.74 -19.48 -27.31
N LYS A 39 -29.85 -20.51 -28.13
CA LYS A 39 -29.78 -20.42 -29.58
C LYS A 39 -31.17 -20.31 -30.16
N THR A 40 -31.32 -19.53 -31.23
CA THR A 40 -32.55 -19.37 -32.00
C THR A 40 -32.26 -19.48 -33.49
N ILE A 41 -33.26 -19.87 -34.29
CA ILE A 41 -33.15 -19.97 -35.74
C ILE A 41 -33.76 -18.73 -36.36
N ALA A 42 -33.01 -18.04 -37.22
CA ALA A 42 -33.55 -17.04 -38.14
C ALA A 42 -33.97 -17.71 -39.45
N GLN A 43 -35.24 -17.56 -39.82
CA GLN A 43 -35.81 -18.14 -41.03
C GLN A 43 -36.39 -17.00 -41.91
N SER A 44 -36.28 -17.20 -43.25
CA SER A 44 -36.86 -16.32 -44.22
C SER A 44 -37.68 -17.11 -45.25
N ASN A 45 -38.61 -16.42 -45.90
CA ASN A 45 -39.41 -17.02 -46.96
C ASN A 45 -38.59 -17.13 -48.27
N LEU A 46 -38.44 -18.35 -48.79
CA LEU A 46 -37.76 -18.58 -50.07
C LEU A 46 -38.71 -18.23 -51.22
N ILE A 47 -38.35 -17.20 -51.98
CA ILE A 47 -39.20 -16.68 -53.12
C ILE A 47 -38.45 -16.98 -54.42
N SER A 48 -39.20 -17.55 -55.41
CA SER A 48 -38.73 -17.73 -56.78
C SER A 48 -39.80 -17.17 -57.72
N ASN A 49 -39.45 -16.27 -58.62
CA ASN A 49 -40.35 -15.62 -59.58
C ASN A 49 -41.60 -15.00 -58.93
N GLY A 50 -41.48 -14.40 -57.76
CA GLY A 50 -42.56 -13.76 -57.00
C GLY A 50 -43.49 -14.72 -56.24
N MET A 51 -43.24 -16.03 -56.28
CA MET A 51 -44.00 -17.05 -55.57
C MET A 51 -43.17 -17.65 -54.45
N GLY A 52 -43.80 -17.85 -53.26
CA GLY A 52 -43.16 -18.59 -52.17
C GLY A 52 -42.91 -20.06 -52.53
N VAL A 53 -41.68 -20.50 -52.45
CA VAL A 53 -41.25 -21.89 -52.80
C VAL A 53 -40.70 -22.66 -51.62
N GLY A 54 -40.83 -22.09 -50.43
CA GLY A 54 -40.37 -22.74 -49.18
C GLY A 54 -39.82 -21.80 -48.17
N VAL A 55 -39.01 -22.33 -47.24
CA VAL A 55 -38.34 -21.60 -46.17
C VAL A 55 -36.80 -21.79 -46.26
N SER A 56 -36.08 -20.71 -46.07
CA SER A 56 -34.60 -20.75 -45.90
C SER A 56 -34.21 -20.54 -44.45
N ILE A 57 -33.19 -21.21 -44.01
CA ILE A 57 -32.52 -20.92 -42.74
C ILE A 57 -31.41 -19.94 -43.03
N ASP A 58 -31.55 -18.70 -42.54
CA ASP A 58 -30.57 -17.65 -42.77
C ASP A 58 -29.38 -17.76 -41.81
N ALA A 59 -29.66 -18.09 -40.54
CA ALA A 59 -28.63 -18.27 -39.51
C ALA A 59 -29.19 -18.93 -38.24
N ILE A 60 -28.35 -19.60 -37.51
CA ILE A 60 -28.54 -19.86 -36.08
C ILE A 60 -27.88 -18.72 -35.33
N LYS A 61 -28.59 -18.11 -34.38
CA LYS A 61 -28.15 -16.93 -33.62
C LYS A 61 -28.27 -17.19 -32.13
N ARG A 62 -27.41 -16.55 -31.34
CA ARG A 62 -27.54 -16.47 -29.89
C ARG A 62 -28.53 -15.35 -29.51
N ALA A 63 -29.33 -15.59 -28.49
CA ALA A 63 -30.27 -14.60 -27.94
C ALA A 63 -29.51 -13.69 -26.96
N THR A 64 -28.70 -12.76 -27.47
CA THR A 64 -27.83 -11.90 -26.67
C THR A 64 -28.38 -10.47 -26.58
N ASP A 65 -28.33 -9.88 -25.37
CA ASP A 65 -28.53 -8.46 -25.15
C ASP A 65 -27.20 -7.77 -24.82
N ARG A 66 -26.76 -6.87 -25.71
CA ARG A 66 -25.46 -6.19 -25.58
C ARG A 66 -25.38 -5.26 -24.38
N PHE A 67 -26.51 -4.66 -23.99
CA PHE A 67 -26.53 -3.76 -22.83
C PHE A 67 -26.40 -4.55 -21.54
N LEU A 68 -27.15 -5.65 -21.42
CA LEU A 68 -27.03 -6.55 -20.28
C LEU A 68 -25.65 -7.21 -20.21
N GLN A 69 -25.09 -7.61 -21.36
CA GLN A 69 -23.75 -8.17 -21.40
C GLN A 69 -22.71 -7.16 -20.90
N SER A 70 -22.74 -5.91 -21.39
CA SER A 70 -21.82 -4.87 -20.94
C SER A 70 -22.02 -4.53 -19.45
N ALA A 71 -23.27 -4.47 -19.00
CA ALA A 71 -23.59 -4.23 -17.58
C ALA A 71 -23.05 -5.38 -16.68
N SER A 72 -23.23 -6.62 -17.14
CA SER A 72 -22.70 -7.82 -16.43
C SER A 72 -21.18 -7.80 -16.32
N LEU A 73 -20.45 -7.51 -17.41
CA LEU A 73 -19.00 -7.43 -17.40
C LEU A 73 -18.50 -6.36 -16.41
N ASN A 74 -19.13 -5.19 -16.38
CA ASN A 74 -18.77 -4.13 -15.43
C ASN A 74 -19.08 -4.53 -13.98
N ALA A 75 -20.26 -5.08 -13.73
CA ALA A 75 -20.67 -5.48 -12.37
C ALA A 75 -19.78 -6.57 -11.79
N VAL A 76 -19.43 -7.59 -12.60
CA VAL A 76 -18.52 -8.67 -12.19
C VAL A 76 -17.10 -8.13 -11.94
N SER A 77 -16.63 -7.19 -12.76
CA SER A 77 -15.35 -6.53 -12.55
C SER A 77 -15.32 -5.74 -11.24
N ASP A 78 -16.39 -4.99 -10.94
CA ASP A 78 -16.49 -4.21 -9.69
C ASP A 78 -16.57 -5.12 -8.45
N SER A 79 -17.29 -6.24 -8.54
CA SER A 79 -17.34 -7.27 -7.49
C SER A 79 -15.95 -7.88 -7.26
N GLY A 80 -15.19 -8.22 -8.32
CA GLY A 80 -13.83 -8.74 -8.21
C GLY A 80 -12.89 -7.78 -7.46
N ARG A 81 -12.91 -6.49 -7.83
CA ARG A 81 -12.13 -5.45 -7.13
C ARG A 81 -12.52 -5.30 -5.67
N ALA A 82 -13.82 -5.23 -5.39
CA ALA A 82 -14.34 -5.02 -4.04
C ALA A 82 -14.03 -6.20 -3.13
N SER A 83 -14.13 -7.44 -3.64
CA SER A 83 -13.81 -8.66 -2.90
C SER A 83 -12.33 -8.72 -2.51
N ALA A 84 -11.40 -8.46 -3.44
CA ALA A 84 -9.97 -8.45 -3.16
C ALA A 84 -9.59 -7.44 -2.06
N LEU A 85 -10.20 -6.26 -2.08
CA LEU A 85 -9.99 -5.22 -1.05
C LEU A 85 -10.60 -5.60 0.30
N SER A 86 -11.84 -6.11 0.32
CA SER A 86 -12.53 -6.47 1.56
C SER A 86 -11.82 -7.58 2.32
N ASP A 87 -11.44 -8.66 1.64
CA ASP A 87 -10.74 -9.79 2.25
C ASP A 87 -9.42 -9.37 2.92
N ALA A 88 -8.67 -8.50 2.26
CA ALA A 88 -7.41 -8.00 2.78
C ALA A 88 -7.59 -7.00 3.93
N MET A 89 -8.58 -6.11 3.85
CA MET A 89 -8.85 -5.14 4.91
C MET A 89 -9.39 -5.82 6.18
N ASN A 90 -10.21 -6.86 6.05
CA ASN A 90 -10.64 -7.70 7.16
C ASN A 90 -9.46 -8.42 7.82
N THR A 91 -8.52 -8.94 7.03
CA THR A 91 -7.28 -9.51 7.54
C THR A 91 -6.45 -8.47 8.29
N ALA A 92 -6.29 -7.27 7.72
CA ALA A 92 -5.55 -6.18 8.36
C ALA A 92 -6.21 -5.76 9.69
N GLN A 93 -7.54 -5.61 9.75
CA GLN A 93 -8.27 -5.30 11.00
C GLN A 93 -8.01 -6.35 12.08
N ASN A 94 -8.04 -7.64 11.72
CA ASN A 94 -7.80 -8.73 12.67
C ASN A 94 -6.37 -8.71 13.24
N LEU A 95 -5.38 -8.19 12.50
CA LEU A 95 -4.00 -8.07 12.99
C LEU A 95 -3.86 -7.06 14.13
N PHE A 96 -4.60 -5.96 14.10
CA PHE A 96 -4.57 -4.92 15.14
C PHE A 96 -5.46 -5.28 16.35
N GLY A 97 -6.48 -6.11 16.14
CA GLY A 97 -7.45 -6.48 17.15
C GLY A 97 -8.47 -5.38 17.43
N ASP A 98 -9.40 -5.64 18.36
CA ASP A 98 -10.38 -4.65 18.81
C ASP A 98 -9.67 -3.56 19.64
N PRO A 99 -9.78 -2.27 19.28
CA PRO A 99 -9.15 -1.17 20.03
C PRO A 99 -9.54 -1.11 21.51
N SER A 100 -10.70 -1.66 21.88
CA SER A 100 -11.19 -1.73 23.26
C SER A 100 -10.79 -3.02 23.99
N GLY A 101 -10.14 -3.98 23.31
CA GLY A 101 -9.76 -5.28 23.87
C GLY A 101 -8.40 -5.23 24.57
N ASP A 102 -8.31 -5.79 25.77
CA ASP A 102 -7.07 -5.86 26.57
C ASP A 102 -5.90 -6.56 25.84
N ASN A 103 -6.21 -7.50 24.94
CA ASN A 103 -5.20 -8.24 24.18
C ASN A 103 -4.90 -7.64 22.79
N SER A 104 -5.44 -6.44 22.48
CA SER A 104 -5.16 -5.74 21.23
C SER A 104 -3.77 -5.14 21.21
N PHE A 105 -3.28 -4.78 20.02
CA PHE A 105 -2.06 -3.99 19.87
C PHE A 105 -2.12 -2.69 20.70
N PHE A 106 -3.29 -2.06 20.73
CA PHE A 106 -3.50 -0.80 21.46
C PHE A 106 -3.49 -0.99 22.97
N GLY A 107 -4.03 -2.10 23.49
CA GLY A 107 -3.98 -2.45 24.92
C GLY A 107 -2.55 -2.64 25.44
N LYS A 108 -1.62 -3.12 24.61
CA LYS A 108 -0.20 -3.23 25.00
C LYS A 108 0.45 -1.87 25.29
N LEU A 109 -0.02 -0.77 24.70
CA LEU A 109 0.46 0.58 25.06
C LEU A 109 0.04 0.98 26.47
N ASP A 110 -1.21 0.68 26.86
CA ASP A 110 -1.71 0.97 28.22
C ASP A 110 -0.96 0.15 29.26
N ASP A 111 -0.60 -1.09 28.93
CA ASP A 111 0.23 -1.95 29.77
C ASP A 111 1.59 -1.34 30.09
N ILE A 112 2.23 -0.63 29.14
CA ILE A 112 3.50 0.06 29.36
C ILE A 112 3.35 1.13 30.46
N PHE A 113 2.37 2.01 30.33
CA PHE A 113 2.17 3.11 31.27
C PHE A 113 1.75 2.61 32.65
N SER A 114 0.93 1.57 32.71
CA SER A 114 0.54 0.89 33.94
C SER A 114 1.75 0.25 34.65
N ALA A 115 2.67 -0.39 33.89
CA ALA A 115 3.87 -0.99 34.46
C ALA A 115 4.85 0.08 35.01
N PHE A 116 5.04 1.20 34.30
CA PHE A 116 5.85 2.30 34.81
C PHE A 116 5.21 3.01 36.03
N SER A 117 3.87 3.08 36.08
CA SER A 117 3.17 3.59 37.27
C SER A 117 3.47 2.74 38.50
N LYS A 118 3.36 1.40 38.40
CA LYS A 118 3.73 0.48 39.49
C LYS A 118 5.21 0.61 39.89
N ALA A 119 6.09 0.76 38.87
CA ALA A 119 7.52 0.95 39.14
C ALA A 119 7.84 2.31 39.79
N SER A 120 6.99 3.33 39.63
CA SER A 120 7.15 4.62 40.31
C SER A 120 6.84 4.57 41.81
N ASP A 121 6.00 3.63 42.24
CA ASP A 121 5.64 3.43 43.66
C ASP A 121 6.78 2.74 44.44
N ASP A 122 7.55 1.85 43.79
CA ASP A 122 8.76 1.22 44.32
C ASP A 122 9.90 1.22 43.28
N PRO A 123 10.59 2.38 43.13
CA PRO A 123 11.65 2.52 42.13
C PRO A 123 12.88 1.65 42.37
N SER A 124 13.02 1.05 43.57
CA SER A 124 14.12 0.18 43.91
C SER A 124 13.92 -1.29 43.47
N SER A 125 12.67 -1.68 43.17
CA SER A 125 12.31 -3.03 42.80
C SER A 125 12.86 -3.42 41.42
N SER A 126 13.78 -4.37 41.38
CA SER A 126 14.31 -4.92 40.12
C SER A 126 13.23 -5.66 39.31
N LEU A 127 12.28 -6.31 39.99
CA LEU A 127 11.18 -7.02 39.36
C LEU A 127 10.28 -6.04 38.58
N LEU A 128 9.89 -4.92 39.18
CA LEU A 128 9.02 -3.93 38.51
C LEU A 128 9.73 -3.25 37.34
N ARG A 129 11.06 -3.02 37.44
CA ARG A 129 11.88 -2.52 36.33
C ARG A 129 11.90 -3.48 35.16
N THR A 130 12.12 -4.77 35.43
CA THR A 130 12.11 -5.82 34.39
C THR A 130 10.73 -5.93 33.77
N GLN A 131 9.66 -5.93 34.57
CA GLN A 131 8.28 -5.98 34.04
C GLN A 131 7.98 -4.79 33.13
N ALA A 132 8.41 -3.57 33.50
CA ALA A 132 8.18 -2.39 32.66
C ALA A 132 8.92 -2.50 31.30
N LEU A 133 10.18 -2.97 31.28
CA LEU A 133 10.90 -3.23 30.02
C LEU A 133 10.24 -4.31 29.18
N THR A 134 9.77 -5.41 29.81
CA THR A 134 9.05 -6.47 29.10
C THR A 134 7.80 -5.93 28.40
N ARG A 135 7.05 -5.03 29.03
CA ARG A 135 5.87 -4.41 28.38
C ARG A 135 6.24 -3.53 27.19
N VAL A 136 7.37 -2.82 27.28
CA VAL A 136 7.90 -2.08 26.13
C VAL A 136 8.29 -3.03 25.01
N ASP A 137 9.00 -4.12 25.34
CA ASP A 137 9.41 -5.13 24.35
C ASP A 137 8.19 -5.83 23.69
N ASP A 138 7.19 -6.22 24.49
CA ASP A 138 5.94 -6.81 24.01
C ASP A 138 5.21 -5.90 22.99
N PHE A 139 5.19 -4.58 23.24
CA PHE A 139 4.58 -3.59 22.32
C PHE A 139 5.38 -3.45 21.02
N LEU A 140 6.71 -3.33 21.12
CA LEU A 140 7.59 -3.20 19.96
C LEU A 140 7.64 -4.49 19.14
N GLY A 141 7.66 -5.66 19.80
CA GLY A 141 7.59 -6.97 19.16
C GLY A 141 6.29 -7.17 18.38
N GLU A 142 5.16 -6.75 18.96
CA GLU A 142 3.87 -6.80 18.27
C GLU A 142 3.79 -5.85 17.07
N SER A 143 4.33 -4.63 17.21
CA SER A 143 4.47 -3.70 16.07
C SER A 143 5.28 -4.30 14.93
N SER A 144 6.42 -4.92 15.26
CA SER A 144 7.27 -5.61 14.29
C SER A 144 6.54 -6.76 13.60
N ARG A 145 5.80 -7.58 14.37
CA ARG A 145 4.99 -8.67 13.84
C ARG A 145 3.90 -8.18 12.87
N ILE A 146 3.16 -7.12 13.24
CA ILE A 146 2.12 -6.54 12.39
C ILE A 146 2.74 -5.98 11.10
N THR A 147 3.83 -5.21 11.20
CA THR A 147 4.54 -4.64 10.03
C THR A 147 5.02 -5.75 9.09
N ALA A 148 5.62 -6.82 9.61
CA ALA A 148 6.07 -7.96 8.82
C ALA A 148 4.90 -8.69 8.13
N THR A 149 3.76 -8.82 8.81
CA THR A 149 2.56 -9.45 8.24
C THR A 149 1.94 -8.59 7.14
N LEU A 150 1.84 -7.26 7.34
CA LEU A 150 1.38 -6.34 6.28
C LEU A 150 2.30 -6.38 5.05
N SER A 151 3.62 -6.47 5.26
CA SER A 151 4.60 -6.68 4.18
C SER A 151 4.40 -8.01 3.45
N SER A 152 4.09 -9.09 4.19
CA SER A 152 3.77 -10.41 3.60
C SER A 152 2.51 -10.36 2.75
N LEU A 153 1.43 -9.72 3.24
CA LEU A 153 0.21 -9.52 2.46
C LEU A 153 0.47 -8.76 1.15
N GLY A 154 1.39 -7.78 1.17
CA GLY A 154 1.83 -7.10 -0.05
C GLY A 154 2.55 -8.02 -1.05
N LYS A 155 3.39 -8.93 -0.56
CA LYS A 155 4.05 -9.95 -1.40
C LYS A 155 3.06 -10.97 -1.95
N ASP A 156 2.07 -11.36 -1.16
CA ASP A 156 1.02 -12.28 -1.59
C ASP A 156 0.14 -11.63 -2.67
N ALA A 157 -0.18 -10.33 -2.53
CA ALA A 157 -0.84 -9.56 -3.57
C ALA A 157 0.00 -9.50 -4.86
N ASP A 158 1.32 -9.24 -4.76
CA ASP A 158 2.22 -9.29 -5.91
C ASP A 158 2.19 -10.64 -6.64
N ASN A 159 2.24 -11.74 -5.90
CA ASN A 159 2.23 -13.10 -6.48
C ASN A 159 0.89 -13.41 -7.15
N ARG A 160 -0.22 -12.99 -6.53
CA ARG A 160 -1.56 -13.16 -7.09
C ARG A 160 -1.73 -12.34 -8.37
N ILE A 161 -1.25 -11.08 -8.41
CA ILE A 161 -1.25 -10.27 -9.64
C ILE A 161 -0.47 -10.97 -10.77
N VAL A 162 0.69 -11.58 -10.48
CA VAL A 162 1.46 -12.33 -11.49
C VAL A 162 0.64 -13.48 -12.05
N SER A 163 0.02 -14.29 -11.19
CA SER A 163 -0.83 -15.42 -11.58
C SER A 163 -2.05 -14.96 -12.41
N ASP A 164 -2.70 -13.87 -11.98
CA ASP A 164 -3.86 -13.31 -12.68
C ASP A 164 -3.48 -12.76 -14.06
N VAL A 165 -2.31 -12.12 -14.18
CA VAL A 165 -1.79 -11.64 -15.48
C VAL A 165 -1.46 -12.79 -16.41
N GLU A 166 -0.90 -13.90 -15.92
CA GLU A 166 -0.72 -15.11 -16.70
C GLU A 166 -2.08 -15.66 -17.20
N ARG A 167 -3.08 -15.70 -16.32
CA ARG A 167 -4.43 -16.12 -16.69
C ARG A 167 -5.08 -15.18 -17.72
N VAL A 168 -4.90 -13.86 -17.58
CA VAL A 168 -5.35 -12.88 -18.59
C VAL A 168 -4.74 -13.18 -19.95
N ASN A 169 -3.44 -13.44 -20.03
CA ASN A 169 -2.77 -13.77 -21.30
C ASN A 169 -3.32 -15.04 -21.93
N ASP A 170 -3.56 -16.09 -21.13
CA ASP A 170 -4.17 -17.33 -21.60
C ASP A 170 -5.58 -17.10 -22.15
N LEU A 171 -6.40 -16.32 -21.44
CA LEU A 171 -7.75 -15.96 -21.87
C LEU A 171 -7.74 -15.17 -23.18
N LEU A 172 -6.87 -14.16 -23.30
CA LEU A 172 -6.73 -13.37 -24.52
C LEU A 172 -6.32 -14.25 -25.73
N GLN A 173 -5.41 -15.19 -25.53
CA GLN A 173 -5.00 -16.13 -26.58
C GLN A 173 -6.13 -17.07 -27.00
N GLN A 174 -6.89 -17.61 -26.04
CA GLN A 174 -8.04 -18.49 -26.31
C GLN A 174 -9.16 -17.71 -27.03
N ILE A 175 -9.48 -16.49 -26.58
CA ILE A 175 -10.46 -15.62 -27.23
C ILE A 175 -10.05 -15.32 -28.68
N ASN A 176 -8.76 -15.05 -28.93
CA ASN A 176 -8.26 -14.81 -30.28
C ASN A 176 -8.33 -16.06 -31.17
N THR A 177 -8.06 -17.24 -30.63
CA THR A 177 -8.22 -18.52 -31.35
C THR A 177 -9.66 -18.75 -31.74
N LEU A 178 -10.61 -18.56 -30.80
CA LEU A 178 -12.04 -18.68 -31.08
C LEU A 178 -12.54 -17.63 -32.09
N ASN A 179 -11.98 -16.42 -32.10
CA ASN A 179 -12.26 -15.42 -33.13
C ASN A 179 -11.98 -15.98 -34.55
N THR A 180 -10.87 -16.69 -34.72
CA THR A 180 -10.50 -17.29 -35.99
C THR A 180 -11.49 -18.40 -36.39
N ASP A 181 -11.90 -19.24 -35.43
CA ASP A 181 -12.84 -20.34 -35.68
C ASP A 181 -14.25 -19.82 -36.01
N ILE A 182 -14.73 -18.80 -35.24
CA ILE A 182 -16.02 -18.14 -35.49
C ILE A 182 -16.03 -17.46 -36.85
N THR A 183 -14.97 -16.76 -37.23
CA THR A 183 -14.84 -16.11 -38.53
C THR A 183 -14.87 -17.16 -39.64
N ARG A 184 -14.14 -18.28 -39.49
CA ARG A 184 -14.14 -19.39 -40.46
C ARG A 184 -15.53 -20.01 -40.60
N ALA A 185 -16.23 -20.27 -39.49
CA ALA A 185 -17.58 -20.80 -39.49
C ALA A 185 -18.55 -19.87 -40.24
N LYS A 186 -18.47 -18.55 -39.95
CA LYS A 186 -19.33 -17.55 -40.61
C LYS A 186 -19.08 -17.45 -42.12
N VAL A 187 -17.83 -17.47 -42.57
CA VAL A 187 -17.47 -17.41 -44.00
C VAL A 187 -17.91 -18.66 -44.72
N SER A 188 -17.85 -19.85 -44.09
CA SER A 188 -18.31 -21.12 -44.66
C SER A 188 -19.83 -21.36 -44.56
N GLY A 189 -20.57 -20.44 -43.90
CA GLY A 189 -22.01 -20.61 -43.64
C GLY A 189 -22.32 -21.69 -42.62
N SER A 190 -21.34 -22.11 -41.81
CA SER A 190 -21.49 -23.10 -40.75
C SER A 190 -21.95 -22.46 -39.43
N ASP A 191 -22.50 -23.31 -38.54
CA ASP A 191 -22.91 -22.88 -37.20
C ASP A 191 -21.69 -22.63 -36.31
N GLY A 192 -21.42 -21.37 -35.92
CA GLY A 192 -20.34 -20.93 -35.02
C GLY A 192 -20.80 -20.67 -33.60
N THR A 193 -22.09 -20.83 -33.28
CA THR A 193 -22.67 -20.42 -31.99
C THR A 193 -22.12 -21.18 -30.79
N GLY A 194 -21.64 -22.40 -30.97
CA GLY A 194 -20.93 -23.17 -29.93
C GLY A 194 -19.63 -22.48 -29.51
N SER A 195 -18.79 -22.07 -30.46
CA SER A 195 -17.55 -21.33 -30.21
C SER A 195 -17.84 -19.94 -29.61
N GLU A 196 -18.93 -19.27 -30.05
CA GLU A 196 -19.36 -17.99 -29.46
C GLU A 196 -19.78 -18.12 -27.99
N ASN A 197 -20.42 -19.23 -27.58
CA ASN A 197 -20.77 -19.51 -26.19
C ASN A 197 -19.54 -19.71 -25.32
N VAL A 198 -18.57 -20.51 -25.77
CA VAL A 198 -17.29 -20.70 -25.07
C VAL A 198 -16.56 -19.36 -24.94
N GLN A 199 -16.50 -18.58 -26.03
CA GLN A 199 -15.86 -17.26 -26.04
C GLN A 199 -16.52 -16.29 -25.03
N SER A 200 -17.86 -16.32 -24.91
CA SER A 200 -18.58 -15.52 -23.92
C SER A 200 -18.16 -15.86 -22.48
N GLY A 201 -18.03 -17.15 -22.15
CA GLY A 201 -17.57 -17.57 -20.83
C GLY A 201 -16.13 -17.15 -20.51
N LEU A 202 -15.22 -17.17 -21.52
CA LEU A 202 -13.85 -16.68 -21.35
C LEU A 202 -13.82 -15.14 -21.15
N ILE A 203 -14.70 -14.42 -21.82
CA ILE A 203 -14.85 -12.95 -21.65
C ILE A 203 -15.40 -12.61 -20.26
N ASP A 204 -16.40 -13.38 -19.78
CA ASP A 204 -16.94 -13.21 -18.43
C ASP A 204 -15.85 -13.47 -17.37
N GLU A 205 -15.01 -14.49 -17.54
CA GLU A 205 -13.86 -14.76 -16.67
C GLU A 205 -12.82 -13.64 -16.74
N LEU A 206 -12.46 -13.17 -17.94
CA LEU A 206 -11.53 -12.06 -18.12
C LEU A 206 -12.01 -10.78 -17.43
N SER A 207 -13.33 -10.53 -17.46
CA SER A 207 -13.91 -9.35 -16.81
C SER A 207 -13.83 -9.38 -15.29
N THR A 208 -13.76 -10.55 -14.67
CA THR A 208 -13.50 -10.68 -13.22
C THR A 208 -12.11 -10.18 -12.87
N LEU A 209 -11.12 -10.48 -13.74
CA LEU A 209 -9.73 -10.14 -13.50
C LEU A 209 -9.42 -8.66 -13.80
N MET A 210 -10.03 -8.11 -14.88
CA MET A 210 -9.83 -6.72 -15.29
C MET A 210 -11.02 -6.18 -16.07
N ASN A 211 -11.30 -4.90 -15.96
CA ASN A 211 -12.38 -4.27 -16.71
C ASN A 211 -12.03 -4.13 -18.20
N ILE A 212 -12.97 -4.56 -19.05
CA ILE A 212 -12.81 -4.63 -20.50
C ILE A 212 -14.02 -4.08 -21.24
N GLN A 213 -13.80 -3.68 -22.49
CA GLN A 213 -14.85 -3.33 -23.46
C GLN A 213 -14.84 -4.35 -24.58
N VAL A 214 -16.03 -4.87 -24.91
CA VAL A 214 -16.21 -5.88 -25.95
C VAL A 214 -17.08 -5.33 -27.08
N SER A 215 -16.61 -5.47 -28.31
CA SER A 215 -17.36 -5.10 -29.50
C SER A 215 -17.34 -6.24 -30.53
N GLN A 216 -18.47 -6.45 -31.22
CA GLN A 216 -18.55 -7.52 -32.23
C GLN A 216 -17.92 -7.08 -33.55
N ARG A 217 -17.27 -8.02 -34.23
CA ARG A 217 -16.69 -7.85 -35.58
C ARG A 217 -17.73 -8.14 -36.67
N ALA A 218 -17.66 -7.38 -37.76
CA ALA A 218 -18.54 -7.61 -38.91
C ALA A 218 -18.45 -9.02 -39.44
N ASN A 219 -17.24 -9.62 -39.43
CA ASN A 219 -16.95 -10.95 -39.97
C ASN A 219 -17.04 -12.08 -38.94
N GLY A 220 -17.62 -11.83 -37.77
CA GLY A 220 -17.71 -12.78 -36.67
C GLY A 220 -16.59 -12.62 -35.63
N GLY A 221 -16.87 -13.10 -34.41
CA GLY A 221 -15.98 -12.90 -33.27
C GLY A 221 -16.07 -11.50 -32.68
N VAL A 222 -15.15 -11.19 -31.77
CA VAL A 222 -15.16 -9.95 -30.96
C VAL A 222 -13.80 -9.24 -31.01
N ILE A 223 -13.83 -7.94 -30.69
CA ILE A 223 -12.65 -7.16 -30.32
C ILE A 223 -12.80 -6.87 -28.83
N VAL A 224 -11.79 -7.23 -28.05
CA VAL A 224 -11.65 -6.91 -26.64
C VAL A 224 -10.65 -5.77 -26.50
N ARG A 225 -11.02 -4.72 -25.77
CA ARG A 225 -10.18 -3.55 -25.50
C ARG A 225 -10.14 -3.25 -24.01
N SER A 226 -9.08 -2.57 -23.56
CA SER A 226 -9.11 -1.90 -22.26
C SER A 226 -10.07 -0.71 -22.29
N THR A 227 -10.41 -0.17 -21.13
CA THR A 227 -11.24 1.05 -21.02
C THR A 227 -10.60 2.28 -21.65
N GLU A 228 -9.27 2.30 -21.80
CA GLU A 228 -8.51 3.33 -22.50
C GLU A 228 -8.46 3.11 -24.03
N GLY A 229 -9.06 2.02 -24.52
CA GLY A 229 -9.15 1.71 -25.94
C GLY A 229 -7.98 0.88 -26.52
N LEU A 230 -7.02 0.44 -25.67
CA LEU A 230 -5.93 -0.45 -26.11
C LEU A 230 -6.48 -1.79 -26.56
N SER A 231 -6.07 -2.29 -27.73
CA SER A 231 -6.52 -3.58 -28.25
C SER A 231 -5.87 -4.73 -27.49
N LEU A 232 -6.70 -5.57 -26.85
CA LEU A 232 -6.24 -6.73 -26.09
C LEU A 232 -6.40 -8.04 -26.88
N ALA A 233 -7.55 -8.24 -27.57
CA ALA A 233 -7.76 -9.37 -28.47
C ALA A 233 -8.65 -8.94 -29.65
N GLY A 234 -8.44 -9.55 -30.81
CA GLY A 234 -9.17 -9.26 -32.04
C GLY A 234 -8.37 -9.70 -33.27
N ASP A 235 -7.46 -8.86 -33.73
CA ASP A 235 -6.51 -9.18 -34.81
C ASP A 235 -5.17 -9.69 -34.27
N GLY A 236 -5.20 -10.54 -33.28
CA GLY A 236 -4.13 -11.09 -32.48
C GLY A 236 -4.45 -10.97 -30.99
N ALA A 237 -3.64 -11.59 -30.15
CA ALA A 237 -3.69 -11.44 -28.69
C ALA A 237 -2.56 -10.55 -28.23
N ALA A 238 -2.86 -9.57 -27.39
CA ALA A 238 -1.87 -8.75 -26.71
C ALA A 238 -1.18 -9.54 -25.58
N VAL A 239 0.00 -9.08 -25.17
CA VAL A 239 0.71 -9.64 -24.01
C VAL A 239 0.71 -8.61 -22.91
N VAL A 240 0.05 -8.93 -21.80
CA VAL A 240 0.02 -8.12 -20.58
C VAL A 240 1.17 -8.56 -19.68
N SER A 241 1.85 -7.64 -19.04
CA SER A 241 2.91 -7.91 -18.08
C SER A 241 2.78 -7.03 -16.83
N TYR A 242 3.14 -7.60 -15.68
CA TYR A 242 3.20 -6.86 -14.41
C TYR A 242 4.63 -6.44 -14.11
N GLN A 243 4.84 -5.14 -13.94
CA GLN A 243 6.12 -4.56 -13.55
C GLN A 243 6.19 -4.42 -12.04
N LYS A 244 6.66 -5.50 -11.40
CA LYS A 244 6.88 -5.56 -9.95
C LYS A 244 8.06 -4.68 -9.55
N SER A 245 7.93 -3.95 -8.45
CA SER A 245 9.02 -3.21 -7.81
C SER A 245 9.02 -3.48 -6.31
N SER A 246 10.19 -3.64 -5.72
CA SER A 246 10.36 -3.79 -4.26
C SER A 246 10.35 -2.44 -3.53
N THR A 247 10.61 -1.35 -4.24
CA THR A 247 10.81 -0.01 -3.67
C THR A 247 9.77 1.01 -4.12
N ALA A 248 9.11 0.77 -5.24
CA ALA A 248 8.10 1.66 -5.82
C ALA A 248 6.77 0.93 -6.08
N THR A 249 5.77 1.67 -6.55
CA THR A 249 4.49 1.12 -6.99
C THR A 249 4.67 0.16 -8.17
N GLY A 250 3.99 -1.00 -8.14
CA GLY A 250 3.87 -1.90 -9.28
C GLY A 250 2.81 -1.40 -10.26
N PHE A 251 2.96 -1.74 -11.55
CA PHE A 251 2.02 -1.32 -12.59
C PHE A 251 1.96 -2.34 -13.73
N LEU A 252 0.89 -2.27 -14.53
CA LEU A 252 0.73 -3.13 -15.70
C LEU A 252 1.23 -2.47 -16.97
N GLN A 253 1.72 -3.29 -17.90
CA GLN A 253 2.07 -2.91 -19.26
C GLN A 253 1.47 -3.89 -20.25
N VAL A 254 1.24 -3.43 -21.47
CA VAL A 254 0.73 -4.25 -22.57
C VAL A 254 1.53 -4.03 -23.85
N ILE A 255 1.86 -5.11 -24.53
CA ILE A 255 2.35 -5.13 -25.91
C ILE A 255 1.17 -5.54 -26.79
N GLN A 256 0.70 -4.65 -27.66
CA GLN A 256 -0.43 -4.90 -28.55
C GLN A 256 -0.01 -5.79 -29.74
N ALA A 257 -0.86 -6.74 -30.14
CA ALA A 257 -0.54 -7.69 -31.20
C ALA A 257 -0.21 -7.05 -32.56
N ASN A 258 -0.87 -5.93 -32.89
CA ASN A 258 -0.72 -5.21 -34.17
C ASN A 258 -0.04 -3.86 -34.01
N GLY A 259 0.65 -3.63 -32.88
CA GLY A 259 1.34 -2.39 -32.56
C GLY A 259 2.85 -2.51 -32.66
N SER A 260 3.54 -1.50 -32.19
CA SER A 260 4.98 -1.56 -31.91
C SER A 260 5.24 -2.59 -30.80
N ASP A 261 6.36 -3.32 -30.87
CA ASP A 261 6.86 -4.18 -29.78
C ASP A 261 7.20 -3.40 -28.50
N THR A 262 6.87 -2.11 -28.46
CA THR A 262 7.12 -1.24 -27.31
C THR A 262 6.00 -1.40 -26.29
N PRO A 263 6.29 -1.80 -25.05
CA PRO A 263 5.30 -1.87 -23.99
C PRO A 263 4.69 -0.49 -23.68
N VAL A 264 3.38 -0.45 -23.54
CA VAL A 264 2.61 0.75 -23.14
C VAL A 264 2.00 0.50 -21.77
N ALA A 265 1.90 1.52 -20.93
CA ALA A 265 1.22 1.41 -19.64
C ALA A 265 -0.23 0.99 -19.86
N LEU A 266 -0.72 0.03 -19.08
CA LEU A 266 -2.09 -0.43 -19.08
C LEU A 266 -2.74 -0.02 -17.75
N ASN A 267 -3.63 0.96 -17.80
CA ASN A 267 -4.39 1.38 -16.64
C ASN A 267 -5.75 0.66 -16.63
N ILE A 268 -6.07 0.07 -15.50
CA ILE A 268 -7.34 -0.59 -15.24
C ILE A 268 -8.02 0.08 -14.06
N SER A 269 -9.33 0.22 -14.12
CA SER A 269 -10.12 0.91 -13.08
C SER A 269 -10.93 -0.05 -12.21
N SER A 270 -11.07 -1.32 -12.60
CA SER A 270 -11.81 -2.34 -11.88
C SER A 270 -11.24 -3.74 -12.20
N GLY A 271 -11.77 -4.78 -11.55
CA GLY A 271 -11.29 -6.16 -11.62
C GLY A 271 -10.43 -6.54 -10.41
N GLU A 272 -10.24 -7.84 -10.21
CA GLU A 272 -9.45 -8.38 -9.10
C GLU A 272 -8.03 -7.82 -9.09
N ILE A 273 -7.38 -7.75 -10.27
CA ILE A 273 -6.02 -7.21 -10.40
C ILE A 273 -5.96 -5.75 -9.91
N LYS A 274 -6.99 -4.94 -10.20
CA LYS A 274 -7.05 -3.56 -9.69
C LYS A 274 -7.19 -3.52 -8.17
N GLY A 275 -8.04 -4.38 -7.60
CA GLY A 275 -8.17 -4.51 -6.15
C GLY A 275 -6.84 -4.86 -5.47
N LEU A 276 -6.10 -5.80 -6.05
CA LEU A 276 -4.77 -6.21 -5.57
C LEU A 276 -3.71 -5.10 -5.73
N LEU A 277 -3.75 -4.34 -6.84
CA LEU A 277 -2.88 -3.17 -7.04
C LEU A 277 -3.18 -2.06 -6.03
N ASP A 278 -4.46 -1.75 -5.78
CA ASP A 278 -4.86 -0.77 -4.77
C ASP A 278 -4.40 -1.18 -3.38
N LEU A 279 -4.57 -2.44 -3.04
CA LEU A 279 -4.10 -3.03 -1.79
C LEU A 279 -2.59 -2.87 -1.63
N ARG A 280 -1.83 -3.34 -2.62
CA ARG A 280 -0.37 -3.39 -2.61
C ARG A 280 0.27 -2.01 -2.64
N ASN A 281 -0.25 -1.11 -3.48
CA ASN A 281 0.36 0.19 -3.74
C ASN A 281 -0.11 1.29 -2.77
N THR A 282 -1.29 1.14 -2.17
CA THR A 282 -1.96 2.23 -1.42
C THR A 282 -2.36 1.80 -0.01
N GLU A 283 -3.20 0.77 0.15
CA GLU A 283 -3.82 0.51 1.45
C GLU A 283 -2.84 -0.08 2.47
N LEU A 284 -2.05 -1.10 2.08
CA LEU A 284 -1.06 -1.71 3.00
C LEU A 284 0.08 -0.73 3.35
N PRO A 285 0.68 0.01 2.40
CA PRO A 285 1.65 1.03 2.75
C PRO A 285 1.08 2.13 3.66
N ALA A 286 -0.17 2.55 3.45
CA ALA A 286 -0.83 3.55 4.28
C ALA A 286 -1.02 3.07 5.72
N LEU A 287 -1.47 1.83 5.92
CA LEU A 287 -1.61 1.22 7.25
C LEU A 287 -0.25 1.07 7.94
N SER A 288 0.76 0.59 7.21
CA SER A 288 2.11 0.44 7.74
C SER A 288 2.75 1.78 8.11
N ASP A 289 2.51 2.84 7.32
CA ASP A 289 3.01 4.20 7.63
C ASP A 289 2.32 4.79 8.87
N GLN A 290 0.98 4.59 9.03
CA GLN A 290 0.26 5.00 10.24
C GLN A 290 0.75 4.24 11.48
N LEU A 291 0.97 2.93 11.39
CA LEU A 291 1.56 2.13 12.46
C LEU A 291 2.97 2.64 12.81
N GLY A 292 3.80 2.85 11.78
CA GLY A 292 5.17 3.37 11.95
C GLY A 292 5.19 4.74 12.62
N GLU A 293 4.28 5.66 12.27
CA GLU A 293 4.15 6.97 12.93
C GLU A 293 3.72 6.83 14.38
N PHE A 294 2.73 5.97 14.66
CA PHE A 294 2.26 5.72 16.01
C PHE A 294 3.37 5.21 16.93
N VAL A 295 4.10 4.16 16.48
CA VAL A 295 5.21 3.58 17.26
C VAL A 295 6.37 4.57 17.41
N THR A 296 6.63 5.37 16.36
CA THR A 296 7.63 6.45 16.44
C THR A 296 7.29 7.44 17.54
N ARG A 297 6.05 7.95 17.59
CA ARG A 297 5.64 8.94 18.61
C ARG A 297 5.58 8.32 20.00
N ALA A 298 5.12 7.08 20.13
CA ALA A 298 5.18 6.36 21.40
C ALA A 298 6.62 6.24 21.92
N SER A 299 7.55 5.85 21.04
CA SER A 299 8.98 5.75 21.37
C SER A 299 9.59 7.12 21.72
N GLU A 300 9.26 8.19 20.98
CA GLU A 300 9.77 9.54 21.23
C GLU A 300 9.27 10.10 22.58
N GLU A 301 8.02 9.84 22.99
CA GLU A 301 7.52 10.31 24.29
C GLU A 301 8.12 9.50 25.45
N LEU A 302 8.31 8.19 25.31
CA LEU A 302 9.07 7.39 26.28
C LEU A 302 10.51 7.87 26.39
N ASN A 303 11.18 8.09 25.25
CA ASN A 303 12.56 8.57 25.21
C ASN A 303 12.70 10.00 25.76
N ARG A 304 11.72 10.88 25.51
CA ARG A 304 11.67 12.22 26.11
C ARG A 304 11.70 12.16 27.64
N ALA A 305 10.83 11.32 28.22
CA ALA A 305 10.77 11.14 29.67
C ALA A 305 12.06 10.50 30.23
N SER A 306 12.62 9.52 29.52
CA SER A 306 13.86 8.83 29.84
C SER A 306 15.07 9.78 29.83
N ASN A 307 15.22 10.57 28.77
CA ASN A 307 16.35 11.49 28.61
C ASN A 307 16.33 12.66 29.61
N ALA A 308 15.18 12.93 30.27
CA ALA A 308 15.04 13.91 31.34
C ALA A 308 15.34 13.34 32.73
N ALA A 309 15.84 12.08 32.80
CA ALA A 309 16.09 11.35 34.04
C ALA A 309 17.41 10.54 33.96
N SER A 310 17.81 9.89 35.02
CA SER A 310 19.00 9.02 35.09
C SER A 310 18.75 7.83 36.00
N SER A 311 19.52 6.76 35.82
CA SER A 311 19.62 5.68 36.83
C SER A 311 20.43 6.11 38.07
N VAL A 312 20.31 5.35 39.13
CA VAL A 312 21.16 5.48 40.33
C VAL A 312 21.73 4.13 40.66
N PRO A 313 23.08 3.96 40.62
CA PRO A 313 24.09 4.91 40.17
C PRO A 313 23.93 5.34 38.70
N ALA A 314 24.45 6.54 38.40
CA ALA A 314 24.45 7.02 37.00
C ALA A 314 25.30 6.09 36.10
N PRO A 315 24.97 5.94 34.81
CA PRO A 315 25.75 5.08 33.92
C PRO A 315 27.15 5.64 33.68
N ALA A 316 28.17 4.77 33.62
CA ALA A 316 29.53 5.19 33.34
C ALA A 316 29.70 5.83 31.97
N SER A 317 28.84 5.47 31.00
CA SER A 317 28.82 6.06 29.67
C SER A 317 27.40 6.15 29.12
N LEU A 318 27.16 7.20 28.34
CA LEU A 318 25.96 7.43 27.53
C LEU A 318 26.41 7.53 26.07
N THR A 319 25.83 6.71 25.21
CA THR A 319 26.10 6.72 23.76
C THR A 319 24.78 7.00 23.04
N GLY A 320 24.77 8.09 22.30
CA GLY A 320 23.60 8.56 21.59
C GLY A 320 23.29 7.77 20.32
N ARG A 321 22.16 8.11 19.71
CA ARG A 321 21.74 7.60 18.39
C ARG A 321 22.55 8.24 17.25
N ASN A 322 22.66 7.55 16.13
CA ASN A 322 23.17 8.16 14.90
C ASN A 322 22.14 9.17 14.36
N THR A 323 22.51 10.44 14.35
CA THR A 323 21.65 11.53 13.82
C THR A 323 21.70 11.65 12.30
N GLY A 324 22.64 10.95 11.63
CA GLY A 324 22.91 11.12 10.20
C GLY A 324 23.62 12.42 9.84
N LEU A 325 24.03 13.21 10.85
CA LEU A 325 24.65 14.54 10.71
C LEU A 325 26.13 14.49 11.11
N ASP A 326 26.92 15.42 10.60
CA ASP A 326 28.24 15.73 11.15
C ASP A 326 28.15 16.56 12.45
N GLU A 327 29.24 16.66 13.21
CA GLU A 327 29.26 17.33 14.52
C GLU A 327 28.74 18.78 14.45
N ALA A 328 29.27 19.58 13.52
CA ALA A 328 28.93 20.98 13.43
C ALA A 328 27.43 21.18 13.12
N THR A 329 26.92 20.42 12.14
CA THR A 329 25.50 20.46 11.75
C THR A 329 24.58 19.90 12.84
N ALA A 330 24.99 18.85 13.56
CA ALA A 330 24.21 18.29 14.66
C ALA A 330 24.04 19.26 15.84
N LEU A 331 25.05 20.09 16.09
CA LEU A 331 25.09 21.07 17.18
C LEU A 331 24.50 22.42 16.79
N ASP A 332 24.39 22.71 15.49
CA ASP A 332 23.81 23.99 15.03
C ASP A 332 22.34 24.12 15.40
N HIS A 333 21.88 25.36 15.55
CA HIS A 333 20.48 25.72 15.89
C HIS A 333 19.98 25.24 17.27
N PHE A 334 20.86 24.77 18.18
CA PHE A 334 20.46 24.62 19.59
C PHE A 334 20.27 25.97 20.24
N THR A 335 19.26 26.05 21.10
CA THR A 335 18.99 27.21 22.00
C THR A 335 18.85 26.74 23.43
N GLY A 336 18.83 27.66 24.40
CA GLY A 336 18.63 27.35 25.81
C GLY A 336 19.82 26.67 26.49
N LYS A 337 19.59 25.96 27.59
CA LYS A 337 20.65 25.43 28.46
C LYS A 337 20.49 23.94 28.77
N THR A 338 21.63 23.26 28.89
CA THR A 338 21.69 21.90 29.40
C THR A 338 22.86 21.77 30.40
N THR A 339 22.78 20.81 31.30
CA THR A 339 23.80 20.51 32.30
C THR A 339 24.29 19.09 32.10
N ILE A 340 25.61 18.91 32.02
CA ILE A 340 26.28 17.62 32.08
C ILE A 340 26.95 17.52 33.46
N ALA A 341 26.59 16.52 34.24
CA ALA A 341 27.16 16.27 35.55
C ALA A 341 27.88 14.92 35.59
N ILE A 342 29.08 14.88 36.16
CA ILE A 342 29.79 13.66 36.54
C ILE A 342 29.53 13.42 38.00
N THR A 343 29.02 12.23 38.36
CA THR A 343 28.71 11.86 39.74
C THR A 343 29.54 10.63 40.13
N ASP A 344 29.75 10.42 41.43
CA ASP A 344 30.23 9.15 41.92
C ASP A 344 29.11 8.09 42.02
N SER A 345 29.43 6.89 42.48
CA SER A 345 28.47 5.79 42.63
C SER A 345 27.34 6.06 43.64
N SER A 346 27.51 7.07 44.52
CA SER A 346 26.54 7.49 45.54
C SER A 346 25.67 8.64 45.06
N GLY A 347 25.83 9.11 43.79
CA GLY A 347 25.10 10.22 43.21
C GLY A 347 25.58 11.61 43.63
N VAL A 348 26.79 11.73 44.22
CA VAL A 348 27.44 13.01 44.61
C VAL A 348 28.11 13.61 43.38
N ILE A 349 27.84 14.88 43.11
CA ILE A 349 28.45 15.63 42.01
C ILE A 349 29.94 15.78 42.20
N GLN A 350 30.73 15.31 41.24
CA GLN A 350 32.18 15.50 41.14
C GLN A 350 32.53 16.66 40.21
N ARG A 351 31.75 16.81 39.13
CA ARG A 351 31.90 17.87 38.12
C ARG A 351 30.55 18.25 37.58
N LYS A 352 30.27 19.56 37.44
CA LYS A 352 29.07 20.10 36.83
C LYS A 352 29.46 21.07 35.72
N VAL A 353 29.00 20.82 34.50
CA VAL A 353 29.20 21.68 33.34
C VAL A 353 27.83 22.11 32.84
N GLU A 354 27.50 23.38 32.96
CA GLU A 354 26.29 23.99 32.40
C GLU A 354 26.68 24.63 31.07
N ILE A 355 25.91 24.30 30.01
CA ILE A 355 26.13 24.73 28.62
C ILE A 355 25.01 25.67 28.26
N ASP A 356 25.35 26.88 27.84
CA ASP A 356 24.42 27.91 27.35
C ASP A 356 24.63 28.02 25.84
N PHE A 357 23.68 27.50 25.07
CA PHE A 357 23.75 27.51 23.60
C PHE A 357 23.46 28.89 23.01
N ASP A 358 22.67 29.73 23.69
CA ASP A 358 22.36 31.10 23.25
C ASP A 358 23.58 32.02 23.31
N LEU A 359 24.44 31.80 24.32
CA LEU A 359 25.65 32.58 24.53
C LEU A 359 26.92 31.90 23.98
N GLY A 360 26.89 30.62 23.61
CA GLY A 360 28.05 29.83 23.21
C GLY A 360 29.09 29.71 24.35
N THR A 361 28.64 29.55 25.61
CA THR A 361 29.52 29.52 26.79
C THR A 361 29.23 28.33 27.70
N MET A 362 30.23 27.91 28.44
CA MET A 362 30.08 26.90 29.47
C MET A 362 30.39 27.48 30.86
N THR A 363 29.68 27.01 31.87
CA THR A 363 29.95 27.31 33.28
C THR A 363 30.36 26.02 33.95
N VAL A 364 31.47 26.05 34.68
CA VAL A 364 32.05 24.88 35.33
C VAL A 364 32.00 25.04 36.84
N ASN A 365 31.24 24.17 37.53
CA ASN A 365 31.03 24.22 38.97
C ASN A 365 30.59 25.62 39.50
N GLY A 366 29.81 26.34 38.69
CA GLY A 366 29.35 27.70 38.99
C GLY A 366 30.34 28.84 38.63
N ALA A 367 31.53 28.54 38.10
CA ALA A 367 32.52 29.52 37.63
C ALA A 367 32.52 29.56 36.10
N ALA A 368 32.93 30.71 35.50
CA ALA A 368 33.08 30.83 34.05
C ALA A 368 34.04 29.77 33.50
N GLY A 369 33.60 29.10 32.46
CA GLY A 369 34.33 28.06 31.70
C GLY A 369 34.67 28.53 30.27
N PRO A 370 35.01 27.60 29.38
CA PRO A 370 35.33 27.93 27.99
C PRO A 370 34.10 28.41 27.21
N SER A 371 34.33 29.22 26.19
CA SER A 371 33.36 29.50 25.12
C SER A 371 33.54 28.47 24.02
N PHE A 372 32.50 28.25 23.21
CA PHE A 372 32.50 27.26 22.13
C PHE A 372 31.81 27.77 20.87
N THR A 373 32.13 27.14 19.77
CA THR A 373 31.44 27.21 18.49
C THR A 373 30.95 25.80 18.13
N ASN A 374 30.09 25.64 17.12
CA ASN A 374 29.60 24.33 16.69
C ASN A 374 30.71 23.38 16.20
N THR A 375 31.86 23.92 15.77
CA THR A 375 32.99 23.16 15.24
C THR A 375 34.02 22.74 16.29
N ASP A 376 34.03 23.37 17.46
CA ASP A 376 34.98 23.05 18.55
C ASP A 376 34.30 22.64 19.86
N PHE A 377 32.97 22.44 19.83
CA PHE A 377 32.16 22.12 21.00
C PHE A 377 32.72 20.93 21.80
N ILE A 378 33.04 19.81 21.13
CA ILE A 378 33.55 18.60 21.80
C ILE A 378 34.90 18.88 22.47
N ALA A 379 35.79 19.66 21.84
CA ALA A 379 37.06 20.03 22.41
C ALA A 379 36.89 20.90 23.67
N GLN A 380 35.99 21.89 23.59
CA GLN A 380 35.68 22.79 24.73
C GLN A 380 34.96 22.06 25.87
N LEU A 381 34.05 21.14 25.53
CA LEU A 381 33.39 20.30 26.51
C LEU A 381 34.39 19.38 27.25
N ASN A 382 35.35 18.78 26.54
CA ASN A 382 36.41 18.01 27.17
C ASN A 382 37.27 18.85 28.11
N THR A 383 37.58 20.08 27.72
CA THR A 383 38.28 21.07 28.58
C THR A 383 37.42 21.38 29.83
N ALA A 384 36.13 21.61 29.69
CA ALA A 384 35.21 21.87 30.78
C ALA A 384 35.04 20.65 31.71
N LEU A 385 35.05 19.44 31.20
CA LEU A 385 34.98 18.19 31.98
C LEU A 385 36.25 17.98 32.81
N GLY A 386 37.40 18.55 32.42
CA GLY A 386 38.61 18.64 33.22
C GLY A 386 39.18 17.32 33.67
N GLY A 387 39.13 16.29 32.83
CA GLY A 387 39.64 14.92 33.10
C GLY A 387 38.72 14.07 33.97
N GLN A 388 37.58 14.56 34.45
CA GLN A 388 36.58 13.76 35.18
C GLN A 388 35.66 12.96 34.20
N GLY A 389 35.60 13.35 32.93
CA GLY A 389 34.87 12.70 31.89
C GLY A 389 35.41 13.05 30.52
N THR A 390 34.91 12.37 29.50
CA THR A 390 35.25 12.59 28.09
C THR A 390 34.01 12.65 27.22
N ALA A 391 34.04 13.51 26.21
CA ALA A 391 33.04 13.60 25.15
C ALA A 391 33.69 13.28 23.80
N SER A 392 32.96 12.61 22.93
CA SER A 392 33.38 12.35 21.54
C SER A 392 32.17 12.37 20.62
N PHE A 393 32.39 12.71 19.36
CA PHE A 393 31.39 12.62 18.31
C PHE A 393 31.95 11.78 17.16
N GLY A 394 31.22 10.79 16.73
CA GLY A 394 31.65 9.90 15.66
C GLY A 394 30.47 9.16 15.03
N ASN A 395 30.51 8.96 13.71
CA ASN A 395 29.43 8.28 12.97
C ASN A 395 28.03 8.87 13.26
N GLY A 396 27.95 10.20 13.41
CA GLY A 396 26.70 10.91 13.70
C GLY A 396 26.17 10.78 15.14
N ALA A 397 26.92 10.16 16.04
CA ALA A 397 26.53 9.93 17.44
C ALA A 397 27.44 10.65 18.43
N LEU A 398 26.82 11.27 19.43
CA LEU A 398 27.50 11.85 20.60
C LEU A 398 27.69 10.76 21.66
N ALA A 399 28.88 10.66 22.21
CA ALA A 399 29.18 9.80 23.35
C ALA A 399 29.79 10.60 24.50
N LEU A 400 29.32 10.34 25.71
CA LEU A 400 29.79 10.92 26.98
C LEU A 400 30.22 9.79 27.91
N SER A 401 31.36 9.91 28.55
CA SER A 401 31.86 8.90 29.50
C SER A 401 32.41 9.59 30.76
N ALA A 402 32.16 9.00 31.91
CA ALA A 402 32.86 9.37 33.15
C ALA A 402 34.17 8.62 33.26
N ASN A 403 35.20 9.24 33.82
CA ASN A 403 36.46 8.60 34.11
C ASN A 403 36.43 7.96 35.52
N GLY A 404 37.09 6.81 35.68
CA GLY A 404 37.12 6.10 36.98
C GLY A 404 35.76 5.41 37.30
N ALA A 405 35.36 5.45 38.54
CA ALA A 405 34.11 4.84 39.05
C ALA A 405 32.88 5.78 38.96
N GLY A 406 32.99 6.88 38.22
CA GLY A 406 31.91 7.88 38.07
C GLY A 406 30.84 7.46 37.07
N GLY A 407 29.75 8.25 37.07
CA GLY A 407 28.67 8.16 36.10
C GLY A 407 28.32 9.53 35.48
N VAL A 408 27.71 9.50 34.28
CA VAL A 408 27.31 10.70 33.53
C VAL A 408 25.83 10.90 33.64
N VAL A 409 25.41 12.14 33.87
CA VAL A 409 24.02 12.59 33.89
C VAL A 409 23.89 13.84 33.02
N VAL A 410 22.83 13.88 32.21
CA VAL A 410 22.48 15.06 31.42
C VAL A 410 21.07 15.49 31.80
N ALA A 411 20.89 16.79 32.06
CA ALA A 411 19.57 17.34 32.35
C ALA A 411 19.47 18.77 31.83
N ASP A 412 18.33 19.10 31.24
CA ASP A 412 18.06 20.45 30.75
C ASP A 412 17.70 21.41 31.92
N ASP A 413 17.97 22.69 31.71
CA ASP A 413 17.55 23.75 32.66
C ASP A 413 16.01 23.81 32.69
N PRO A 414 15.37 23.84 33.86
CA PRO A 414 13.92 23.83 33.96
C PRO A 414 13.24 25.14 33.49
N THR A 415 13.99 26.25 33.43
CA THR A 415 13.47 27.58 33.06
C THR A 415 13.73 27.88 31.58
N THR A 416 14.93 27.55 31.12
CA THR A 416 15.39 27.74 29.73
C THR A 416 15.97 26.42 29.17
N PRO A 417 15.14 25.39 28.99
CA PRO A 417 15.61 24.09 28.54
C PRO A 417 16.28 24.17 27.17
N SER A 418 17.31 23.36 26.96
CA SER A 418 17.91 23.25 25.65
C SER A 418 16.88 22.76 24.63
N ASN A 419 16.95 23.28 23.42
CA ASN A 419 15.96 22.95 22.37
C ASN A 419 16.55 22.98 20.97
N LYS A 420 16.36 21.87 20.27
CA LYS A 420 16.48 21.77 18.80
C LYS A 420 15.32 20.92 18.31
N THR A 421 14.50 21.44 17.38
CA THR A 421 13.30 20.76 16.84
C THR A 421 12.27 20.32 17.89
N GLY A 422 12.18 21.00 19.05
CA GLY A 422 11.31 20.60 20.15
C GLY A 422 11.89 19.50 21.05
N LYS A 423 13.17 19.18 20.91
CA LYS A 423 13.89 18.16 21.71
C LYS A 423 15.01 18.82 22.52
N GLY A 424 15.12 18.48 23.79
CA GLY A 424 16.26 18.84 24.61
C GLY A 424 17.54 18.13 24.16
N PHE A 425 18.69 18.59 24.64
CA PHE A 425 20.00 18.10 24.20
C PHE A 425 20.16 16.56 24.34
N SER A 426 19.88 16.01 25.52
CA SER A 426 19.94 14.54 25.74
C SER A 426 18.98 13.80 24.82
N HIS A 427 17.75 14.29 24.63
CA HIS A 427 16.73 13.65 23.80
C HIS A 427 17.05 13.77 22.30
N PHE A 428 17.59 14.88 21.82
CA PHE A 428 17.99 15.03 20.42
C PHE A 428 19.08 14.01 20.05
N PHE A 429 20.10 13.90 20.87
CA PHE A 429 21.16 12.89 20.67
C PHE A 429 20.76 11.49 21.11
N GLY A 430 19.68 11.29 21.86
CA GLY A 430 19.23 9.99 22.33
C GLY A 430 20.19 9.34 23.35
N LEU A 431 20.82 10.13 24.20
CA LEU A 431 21.84 9.69 25.13
C LEU A 431 21.35 8.66 26.16
N ASN A 432 20.06 8.74 26.51
CA ASN A 432 19.45 7.87 27.50
C ASN A 432 18.11 7.28 27.00
N ASP A 433 18.05 6.95 25.70
CA ASP A 433 16.85 6.36 25.07
C ASP A 433 16.55 4.97 25.66
N ILE A 434 15.29 4.72 26.05
CA ILE A 434 14.76 3.39 26.39
C ILE A 434 14.53 2.58 25.11
N VAL A 435 14.03 3.24 24.06
CA VAL A 435 13.72 2.63 22.77
C VAL A 435 14.70 3.16 21.72
N GLN A 436 15.44 2.26 21.11
CA GLN A 436 16.35 2.57 20.01
C GLN A 436 15.68 2.30 18.65
N ASN A 437 15.96 3.17 17.68
CA ASN A 437 15.54 3.01 16.30
C ASN A 437 16.77 2.66 15.44
N LYS A 438 16.67 1.61 14.64
CA LYS A 438 17.69 1.21 13.66
C LYS A 438 17.74 2.09 12.41
N GLY A 439 16.91 3.12 12.31
CA GLY A 439 16.83 4.09 11.23
C GLY A 439 16.85 5.53 11.73
N PHE A 440 16.33 6.46 10.89
CA PHE A 440 16.37 7.91 11.17
C PHE A 440 14.99 8.51 11.53
N SER A 441 13.95 7.67 11.74
CA SER A 441 12.63 8.16 12.19
C SER A 441 12.76 8.90 13.53
N PRO A 442 12.07 10.04 13.71
CA PRO A 442 10.91 10.54 12.96
C PRO A 442 11.22 11.38 11.72
N TYR A 443 12.43 11.32 11.17
CA TYR A 443 12.92 12.10 10.03
C TYR A 443 12.99 13.60 10.25
N GLU A 444 12.95 14.04 11.49
CA GLU A 444 13.06 15.42 11.95
C GLU A 444 14.53 15.77 12.17
N THR A 445 15.23 16.12 11.08
CA THR A 445 16.70 16.28 11.07
C THR A 445 17.18 17.58 11.76
N GLY A 446 16.31 18.56 11.89
CA GLY A 446 16.67 19.90 12.32
C GLY A 446 17.47 20.73 11.29
N LEU A 447 17.59 20.23 10.05
CA LEU A 447 18.22 20.95 8.98
C LEU A 447 17.32 22.07 8.45
N THR A 448 17.93 23.18 8.12
CA THR A 448 17.32 24.35 7.47
C THR A 448 17.79 24.48 6.03
N ALA A 449 17.21 25.38 5.26
CA ALA A 449 17.57 25.59 3.86
C ALA A 449 19.04 26.00 3.66
N SER A 450 19.63 26.71 4.64
CA SER A 450 21.01 27.19 4.60
C SER A 450 22.06 26.15 5.01
N ASP A 451 21.64 25.06 5.66
CA ASP A 451 22.57 24.06 6.15
C ASP A 451 23.17 23.22 5.04
N PRO A 452 24.37 22.66 5.21
CA PRO A 452 24.98 21.77 4.25
C PRO A 452 24.12 20.51 4.05
N HIS A 453 23.78 20.17 2.79
CA HIS A 453 23.10 18.92 2.53
C HIS A 453 23.98 17.69 2.75
N GLY A 454 25.29 17.81 2.58
CA GLY A 454 26.29 16.78 2.86
C GLY A 454 26.25 15.54 1.96
N PHE A 455 25.35 15.45 0.99
CA PHE A 455 25.29 14.35 0.02
C PHE A 455 26.35 14.51 -1.07
N THR A 456 26.81 13.39 -1.64
CA THR A 456 27.81 13.37 -2.69
C THR A 456 27.26 13.95 -4.00
N PRO A 457 27.82 15.02 -4.57
CA PRO A 457 27.37 15.58 -5.85
C PRO A 457 27.45 14.56 -6.98
N GLY A 458 26.39 14.49 -7.77
CA GLY A 458 26.27 13.56 -8.90
C GLY A 458 25.61 12.23 -8.58
N ASP A 459 25.48 11.84 -7.31
CA ASP A 459 24.66 10.69 -6.91
C ASP A 459 23.20 10.93 -7.33
N VAL A 460 22.46 9.85 -7.61
CA VAL A 460 21.12 9.94 -8.22
C VAL A 460 20.06 9.30 -7.33
N ILE A 461 18.94 10.01 -7.19
CA ILE A 461 17.68 9.43 -6.71
C ILE A 461 16.68 9.34 -7.87
N THR A 462 16.06 8.19 -8.06
CA THR A 462 15.01 7.99 -9.08
C THR A 462 13.64 8.00 -8.41
N LEU A 463 12.84 8.99 -8.74
CA LEU A 463 11.49 9.20 -8.21
C LEU A 463 10.46 8.70 -9.24
N ARG A 464 9.54 7.83 -8.82
CA ARG A 464 8.40 7.38 -9.62
C ARG A 464 7.17 8.20 -9.28
N LEU A 465 6.56 8.77 -10.31
CA LEU A 465 5.29 9.49 -10.23
C LEU A 465 4.16 8.60 -10.76
N THR A 466 3.08 8.50 -9.99
CA THR A 466 1.86 7.76 -10.35
C THR A 466 0.65 8.67 -10.20
N ASP A 467 -0.38 8.41 -11.01
CA ASP A 467 -1.67 9.09 -10.92
C ASP A 467 -2.54 8.54 -9.76
N THR A 468 -3.74 9.04 -9.63
CA THR A 468 -4.71 8.60 -8.59
C THR A 468 -5.15 7.15 -8.74
N ASP A 469 -5.13 6.64 -9.96
CA ASP A 469 -5.55 5.27 -10.25
C ASP A 469 -4.40 4.27 -10.14
N GLY A 470 -3.19 4.76 -9.74
CA GLY A 470 -1.99 3.97 -9.58
C GLY A 470 -1.22 3.75 -10.89
N GLY A 471 -1.65 4.39 -11.98
CA GLY A 471 -0.97 4.34 -13.26
C GLY A 471 0.38 5.06 -13.20
N ARG A 472 1.44 4.47 -13.80
CA ARG A 472 2.75 5.09 -13.88
C ARG A 472 2.74 6.27 -14.86
N ILE A 473 3.00 7.48 -14.36
CA ILE A 473 3.18 8.67 -15.21
C ILE A 473 4.60 8.66 -15.80
N ARG A 474 5.63 8.68 -14.93
CA ARG A 474 7.04 8.64 -15.35
C ARG A 474 7.98 8.39 -14.17
N ASP A 475 9.21 7.98 -14.46
CA ASP A 475 10.33 7.99 -13.54
C ASP A 475 11.20 9.22 -13.83
N VAL A 476 11.65 9.91 -12.77
CA VAL A 476 12.46 11.13 -12.82
C VAL A 476 13.76 10.89 -12.08
N ASN A 477 14.89 11.01 -12.80
CA ASN A 477 16.22 10.89 -12.20
C ASN A 477 16.68 12.27 -11.75
N VAL A 478 16.88 12.45 -10.45
CA VAL A 478 17.37 13.70 -9.87
C VAL A 478 18.77 13.47 -9.36
N ALA A 479 19.74 14.22 -9.91
CA ALA A 479 21.11 14.21 -9.44
C ALA A 479 21.28 15.18 -8.27
N VAL A 480 22.08 14.81 -7.27
CA VAL A 480 22.54 15.70 -6.21
C VAL A 480 23.34 16.83 -6.84
N PRO A 481 23.00 18.10 -6.54
CA PRO A 481 23.67 19.26 -7.15
C PRO A 481 25.11 19.42 -6.66
N ALA A 482 25.89 20.21 -7.38
CA ALA A 482 27.22 20.64 -6.95
C ALA A 482 27.19 21.75 -5.90
N GLY A 483 26.06 22.44 -5.72
CA GLY A 483 25.79 23.37 -4.62
C GLY A 483 25.79 22.66 -3.28
N ALA A 484 26.15 23.34 -2.21
CA ALA A 484 26.44 22.69 -0.92
C ALA A 484 25.25 22.71 0.06
N THR A 485 24.22 23.52 -0.18
CA THR A 485 23.14 23.76 0.78
C THR A 485 21.92 22.89 0.57
N MET A 486 21.10 22.72 1.61
CA MET A 486 19.80 22.07 1.48
C MET A 486 18.91 22.80 0.46
N GLN A 487 19.01 24.13 0.32
CA GLN A 487 18.28 24.87 -0.71
C GLN A 487 18.68 24.40 -2.13
N ASP A 488 19.98 24.21 -2.40
CA ASP A 488 20.44 23.72 -3.70
C ASP A 488 19.86 22.33 -4.01
N LEU A 489 19.79 21.43 -2.99
CA LEU A 489 19.18 20.12 -3.13
C LEU A 489 17.68 20.24 -3.41
N MET A 490 16.97 21.10 -2.67
CA MET A 490 15.53 21.33 -2.90
C MET A 490 15.27 21.91 -4.29
N ASP A 491 16.10 22.83 -4.77
CA ASP A 491 15.99 23.41 -6.11
C ASP A 491 16.18 22.34 -7.19
N SER A 492 17.12 21.40 -6.99
CA SER A 492 17.31 20.27 -7.89
C SER A 492 16.10 19.32 -7.92
N LEU A 493 15.57 18.96 -6.76
CA LEU A 493 14.36 18.12 -6.64
C LEU A 493 13.14 18.80 -7.30
N ASN A 494 13.01 20.13 -7.13
CA ASN A 494 11.90 20.95 -7.61
C ASN A 494 12.10 21.49 -9.03
N ALA A 495 13.18 21.13 -9.70
CA ALA A 495 13.42 21.58 -11.05
C ALA A 495 12.32 21.11 -12.01
N ARG A 496 11.86 21.98 -12.92
CA ARG A 496 10.88 21.62 -13.95
C ARG A 496 11.43 20.64 -14.97
N ASN A 497 12.72 20.77 -15.28
CA ASN A 497 13.45 19.88 -16.17
C ASN A 497 14.44 19.06 -15.31
N GLY A 498 14.23 17.76 -15.22
CA GLY A 498 15.09 16.86 -14.44
C GLY A 498 14.69 16.69 -12.98
N GLY A 499 13.65 17.37 -12.49
CA GLY A 499 13.04 17.21 -11.18
C GLY A 499 11.53 16.96 -11.26
N VAL A 500 10.86 17.05 -10.12
CA VAL A 500 9.40 16.82 -10.01
C VAL A 500 8.56 18.10 -10.09
N GLY A 501 9.18 19.26 -10.34
CA GLY A 501 8.55 20.57 -10.24
C GLY A 501 7.42 20.88 -11.25
N LEU A 502 7.09 19.95 -12.15
CA LEU A 502 5.86 20.00 -12.97
C LEU A 502 4.64 19.40 -12.24
N TYR A 503 4.85 18.61 -11.22
CA TYR A 503 3.82 17.78 -10.56
C TYR A 503 3.58 18.19 -9.12
N GLY A 504 4.58 18.76 -8.45
CA GLY A 504 4.51 19.15 -7.05
C GLY A 504 5.81 19.77 -6.58
N THR A 505 5.94 19.97 -5.27
CA THR A 505 7.12 20.55 -4.65
C THR A 505 7.57 19.77 -3.43
N PHE A 506 8.88 19.63 -3.25
CA PHE A 506 9.51 19.28 -1.99
C PHE A 506 9.75 20.54 -1.16
N ALA A 507 9.52 20.45 0.14
CA ALA A 507 9.83 21.49 1.10
C ALA A 507 10.32 20.88 2.42
N LEU A 508 11.21 21.62 3.11
CA LEU A 508 11.55 21.34 4.52
C LEU A 508 10.59 22.08 5.44
N ASP A 509 10.11 21.39 6.46
CA ASP A 509 9.35 22.03 7.54
C ASP A 509 10.28 22.61 8.63
N ALA A 510 9.71 23.23 9.66
CA ALA A 510 10.45 23.84 10.76
C ALA A 510 11.25 22.84 11.61
N LYS A 511 10.99 21.53 11.48
CA LYS A 511 11.72 20.45 12.14
C LYS A 511 12.76 19.80 11.24
N GLY A 512 12.92 20.29 10.00
CA GLY A 512 13.84 19.74 9.01
C GLY A 512 13.34 18.42 8.39
N ALA A 513 12.04 18.15 8.43
CA ALA A 513 11.44 17.04 7.73
C ALA A 513 11.12 17.42 6.28
N MET A 514 11.46 16.53 5.32
CA MET A 514 11.26 16.77 3.90
C MET A 514 9.90 16.20 3.47
N ASN A 515 9.03 17.05 2.92
CA ASN A 515 7.69 16.69 2.49
C ASN A 515 7.48 17.02 1.01
N PHE A 516 6.89 16.07 0.25
CA PHE A 516 6.42 16.30 -1.11
C PHE A 516 4.93 16.64 -1.09
N THR A 517 4.56 17.73 -1.77
CA THR A 517 3.16 18.14 -1.94
C THR A 517 2.85 18.27 -3.42
N SER A 518 1.88 17.52 -3.93
CA SER A 518 1.39 17.64 -5.30
C SER A 518 0.64 18.95 -5.50
N TYR A 519 0.68 19.51 -6.72
CA TYR A 519 -0.08 20.73 -7.03
C TYR A 519 -1.60 20.48 -6.98
N PRO A 520 -2.40 21.48 -6.58
CA PRO A 520 -3.85 21.39 -6.64
C PRO A 520 -4.32 21.03 -8.05
N GLY A 521 -5.10 19.97 -8.19
CA GLY A 521 -5.62 19.47 -9.47
C GLY A 521 -4.72 18.45 -10.18
N SER A 522 -3.47 18.25 -9.75
CA SER A 522 -2.65 17.11 -10.16
C SER A 522 -2.48 16.18 -8.96
N THR A 523 -3.38 15.25 -8.76
CA THR A 523 -3.28 14.25 -7.68
C THR A 523 -2.23 13.21 -8.03
N VAL A 524 -0.96 13.58 -7.87
CA VAL A 524 0.19 12.72 -8.15
C VAL A 524 0.75 12.16 -6.85
N SER A 525 0.94 10.86 -6.79
CA SER A 525 1.67 10.18 -5.72
C SER A 525 3.12 9.95 -6.12
N LEU A 526 4.02 9.96 -5.13
CA LEU A 526 5.46 9.81 -5.32
C LEU A 526 5.96 8.58 -4.58
N SER A 527 6.77 7.76 -5.24
CA SER A 527 7.55 6.68 -4.65
C SER A 527 9.00 6.74 -5.13
N VAL A 528 9.91 6.05 -4.43
CA VAL A 528 11.33 5.99 -4.78
C VAL A 528 11.61 4.69 -5.50
N ALA A 529 12.03 4.76 -6.75
CA ALA A 529 12.40 3.59 -7.55
C ALA A 529 13.81 3.10 -7.23
N SER A 530 14.77 4.03 -7.03
CA SER A 530 16.11 3.76 -6.53
C SER A 530 16.69 5.00 -5.87
N ASP A 531 17.63 4.83 -4.94
CA ASP A 531 18.35 5.91 -4.27
C ASP A 531 19.79 5.47 -3.99
N ASP A 532 20.70 6.01 -4.78
CA ASP A 532 22.14 5.75 -4.66
C ASP A 532 22.87 6.85 -3.87
N THR A 533 22.12 7.87 -3.39
CA THR A 533 22.69 9.01 -2.67
C THR A 533 23.25 8.59 -1.31
N LYS A 534 24.34 9.27 -0.89
CA LYS A 534 24.98 9.06 0.41
C LYS A 534 25.41 10.37 1.03
N ARG A 535 25.03 10.56 2.31
CA ARG A 535 25.49 11.71 3.10
C ARG A 535 26.81 11.36 3.79
N GLY A 536 27.91 11.95 3.33
CA GLY A 536 29.25 11.59 3.79
C GLY A 536 29.65 10.16 3.45
N LEU A 537 30.73 9.68 4.02
CA LEU A 537 31.27 8.34 3.78
C LEU A 537 30.41 7.30 4.52
N GLY A 538 29.56 6.56 3.77
CA GLY A 538 28.74 5.48 4.35
C GLY A 538 27.55 5.95 5.18
N GLY A 539 27.19 7.22 5.11
CA GLY A 539 26.01 7.78 5.77
C GLY A 539 24.69 7.44 5.06
N PRO A 540 23.56 7.97 5.56
CA PRO A 540 22.24 7.67 5.03
C PRO A 540 22.02 8.23 3.63
N SER A 541 21.13 7.61 2.86
CA SER A 541 20.59 8.16 1.64
C SER A 541 19.55 9.26 1.92
N ILE A 542 19.15 10.02 0.88
CA ILE A 542 18.04 11.00 0.98
C ILE A 542 16.77 10.28 1.48
N THR A 543 16.46 9.13 0.91
CA THR A 543 15.32 8.30 1.31
C THR A 543 15.37 7.92 2.78
N GLN A 544 16.51 7.47 3.27
CA GLN A 544 16.67 7.03 4.66
C GLN A 544 16.63 8.19 5.66
N LEU A 545 17.31 9.31 5.34
CA LEU A 545 17.42 10.44 6.25
C LEU A 545 16.09 11.20 6.40
N PHE A 546 15.35 11.37 5.30
CA PHE A 546 14.13 12.17 5.25
C PHE A 546 12.84 11.35 5.15
N GLY A 547 12.93 10.02 5.08
CA GLY A 547 11.76 9.18 4.95
C GLY A 547 11.00 9.42 3.64
N VAL A 548 11.70 9.60 2.52
CA VAL A 548 11.06 9.84 1.23
C VAL A 548 10.50 8.54 0.67
N GLY A 549 9.22 8.57 0.30
CA GLY A 549 8.51 7.45 -0.30
C GLY A 549 7.90 6.45 0.69
N PRO A 550 6.85 5.72 0.23
CA PRO A 550 6.06 4.85 1.09
C PRO A 550 6.83 3.64 1.61
N THR A 551 7.80 3.10 0.86
CA THR A 551 8.55 1.90 1.26
C THR A 551 9.43 2.15 2.48
N GLU A 552 10.15 3.29 2.54
CA GLU A 552 10.95 3.67 3.70
C GLU A 552 10.08 3.84 4.95
N ARG A 553 8.93 4.48 4.80
CA ARG A 553 7.98 4.74 5.88
C ARG A 553 7.25 3.49 6.35
N SER A 554 6.89 2.58 5.44
CA SER A 554 6.12 1.37 5.77
C SER A 554 6.89 0.36 6.61
N THR A 555 8.23 0.39 6.60
CA THR A 555 9.07 -0.50 7.41
C THR A 555 9.46 0.08 8.78
N ARG A 556 9.00 1.31 9.11
CA ARG A 556 9.35 1.96 10.39
C ARG A 556 8.97 1.13 11.61
N GLY A 557 7.79 0.51 11.59
CA GLY A 557 7.23 -0.22 12.72
C GLY A 557 8.05 -1.42 13.20
N GLU A 558 8.96 -1.94 12.37
CA GLU A 558 9.84 -3.07 12.72
C GLU A 558 11.24 -2.66 13.20
N ARG A 559 11.57 -1.37 13.17
CA ARG A 559 12.93 -0.87 13.44
C ARG A 559 13.19 -0.52 14.89
N PHE A 560 12.18 -0.55 15.73
CA PHE A 560 12.29 -0.17 17.14
C PHE A 560 12.60 -1.39 18.00
N VAL A 561 13.54 -1.21 18.93
CA VAL A 561 13.96 -2.24 19.90
C VAL A 561 14.19 -1.58 21.26
N VAL A 562 14.00 -2.34 22.34
CA VAL A 562 14.43 -1.88 23.67
C VAL A 562 15.94 -1.69 23.64
N ASN A 563 16.44 -0.64 24.31
CA ASN A 563 17.87 -0.38 24.40
C ASN A 563 18.60 -1.60 25.02
N PRO A 564 19.50 -2.26 24.29
CA PRO A 564 20.15 -3.47 24.78
C PRO A 564 20.90 -3.30 26.10
N ALA A 565 21.39 -2.08 26.38
CA ALA A 565 22.08 -1.81 27.64
C ALA A 565 21.13 -1.76 28.84
N MET A 566 19.85 -1.40 28.62
CA MET A 566 18.82 -1.41 29.65
C MET A 566 18.16 -2.78 29.76
N ASP A 567 17.98 -3.47 28.65
CA ASP A 567 17.44 -4.83 28.60
C ASP A 567 18.35 -5.82 29.36
N GLN A 568 19.66 -5.76 29.13
CA GLN A 568 20.65 -6.58 29.86
C GLN A 568 20.79 -6.18 31.33
N ASN A 569 20.52 -4.93 31.68
CA ASN A 569 20.59 -4.42 33.04
C ASN A 569 19.47 -3.44 33.34
N PRO A 570 18.30 -3.89 33.81
CA PRO A 570 17.16 -3.06 34.16
C PRO A 570 17.43 -2.01 35.25
N ALA A 571 18.52 -2.15 36.03
CA ALA A 571 18.94 -1.12 36.98
C ALA A 571 19.34 0.19 36.28
N ARG A 572 19.67 0.16 35.00
CA ARG A 572 19.97 1.35 34.18
C ARG A 572 18.73 2.16 33.77
N LEU A 573 17.51 1.69 34.05
CA LEU A 573 16.31 2.49 33.81
C LEU A 573 16.37 3.84 34.54
N PRO A 574 16.09 4.97 33.84
CA PRO A 574 16.26 6.31 34.35
C PRO A 574 15.07 6.74 35.20
N PHE A 575 15.06 6.37 36.47
CA PHE A 575 13.97 6.64 37.41
C PHE A 575 14.18 7.88 38.28
N ALA A 576 15.42 8.35 38.44
CA ALA A 576 15.76 9.53 39.25
C ALA A 576 15.98 10.79 38.40
N LYS A 577 15.66 11.95 38.94
CA LYS A 577 15.96 13.24 38.31
C LYS A 577 17.12 13.92 39.01
N LEU A 578 18.04 14.51 38.23
CA LEU A 578 19.17 15.29 38.75
C LEU A 578 18.65 16.53 39.47
N ASN A 579 19.16 16.76 40.67
CA ASN A 579 18.99 18.04 41.40
C ASN A 579 20.00 19.07 40.87
N LEU A 580 19.55 19.93 39.96
CA LEU A 580 20.38 20.95 39.33
C LEU A 580 20.88 22.02 40.28
N SER A 581 20.22 22.23 41.45
CA SER A 581 20.64 23.20 42.47
C SER A 581 21.75 22.65 43.40
N ALA A 582 22.06 21.35 43.31
CA ALA A 582 23.14 20.74 44.09
C ALA A 582 24.51 21.27 43.65
N ALA A 583 25.34 21.65 44.62
CA ALA A 583 26.73 22.01 44.38
C ALA A 583 27.66 20.78 44.30
N PRO A 584 28.86 20.90 43.75
CA PRO A 584 29.88 19.83 43.80
C PRO A 584 30.11 19.36 45.26
N GLY A 585 30.23 18.04 45.44
CA GLY A 585 30.34 17.40 46.77
C GLY A 585 28.99 17.12 47.45
N VAL A 586 27.85 17.43 46.82
CA VAL A 586 26.49 17.17 47.34
C VAL A 586 25.82 16.09 46.55
N ILE A 587 25.01 15.25 47.21
CA ILE A 587 24.17 14.25 46.55
C ILE A 587 23.14 14.95 45.65
N ALA A 588 23.17 14.66 44.39
CA ALA A 588 22.23 15.19 43.38
C ALA A 588 21.31 14.15 42.77
N LEU A 589 21.67 12.86 42.89
CA LEU A 589 20.85 11.73 42.53
C LEU A 589 20.55 10.89 43.76
N ALA A 590 19.30 10.75 44.14
CA ALA A 590 18.88 10.01 45.33
C ALA A 590 18.39 8.60 44.94
N VAL A 591 18.84 7.59 45.69
CA VAL A 591 18.29 6.23 45.63
C VAL A 591 16.82 6.29 46.06
N GLY A 592 15.92 5.62 45.30
CA GLY A 592 14.48 5.64 45.59
C GLY A 592 13.70 6.82 44.98
N ASP A 593 14.38 7.74 44.24
CA ASP A 593 13.68 8.77 43.47
C ASP A 593 12.92 8.12 42.29
N GLY A 594 11.57 8.18 42.32
CA GLY A 594 10.67 7.64 41.30
C GLY A 594 10.12 8.68 40.31
N ARG A 595 10.62 9.95 40.36
CA ARG A 595 10.09 11.03 39.49
C ARG A 595 10.27 10.75 38.01
N GLY A 596 11.33 10.05 37.61
CA GLY A 596 11.55 9.61 36.24
C GLY A 596 10.56 8.51 35.81
N ALA A 597 10.33 7.50 36.68
CA ALA A 597 9.34 6.46 36.45
C ALA A 597 7.92 7.03 36.33
N LEU A 598 7.55 7.99 37.17
CA LEU A 598 6.26 8.70 37.08
C LEU A 598 6.14 9.50 35.78
N ALA A 599 7.22 10.09 35.29
CA ALA A 599 7.23 10.78 34.00
C ALA A 599 7.01 9.81 32.84
N LEU A 600 7.61 8.62 32.90
CA LEU A 600 7.38 7.54 31.92
C LEU A 600 5.93 7.04 31.98
N ALA A 601 5.34 6.86 33.16
CA ALA A 601 3.95 6.48 33.33
C ALA A 601 2.96 7.49 32.71
N LYS A 602 3.31 8.76 32.71
CA LYS A 602 2.49 9.86 32.16
C LYS A 602 2.82 10.19 30.70
N ALA A 603 3.77 9.51 30.09
CA ALA A 603 4.19 9.83 28.72
C ALA A 603 3.05 9.65 27.70
N GLY A 604 2.12 8.72 27.96
CA GLY A 604 0.94 8.50 27.10
C GLY A 604 -0.08 9.64 27.06
N ASP A 605 -0.14 10.43 28.13
CA ASP A 605 -1.05 11.58 28.27
C ASP A 605 -0.50 12.86 27.63
N ASN A 606 0.81 12.90 27.35
CA ASN A 606 1.45 14.06 26.74
C ASN A 606 0.91 14.28 25.32
N SER A 607 0.78 15.55 24.94
CA SER A 607 0.40 15.93 23.58
C SER A 607 1.62 15.82 22.67
N ALA A 608 1.55 14.92 21.69
CA ALA A 608 2.55 14.71 20.64
C ALA A 608 2.07 15.24 19.28
N ASP A 609 3.00 15.68 18.45
CA ASP A 609 2.72 16.12 17.08
C ASP A 609 2.83 14.91 16.15
N PHE A 610 1.69 14.43 15.63
CA PHE A 610 1.63 13.37 14.63
C PHE A 610 1.68 13.97 13.24
N SER A 611 2.53 13.41 12.37
CA SER A 611 2.64 13.83 10.97
C SER A 611 1.44 13.36 10.14
N ALA A 612 1.21 14.02 9.00
CA ALA A 612 0.27 13.50 8.01
C ALA A 612 0.84 12.24 7.37
N VAL A 613 0.17 11.09 7.56
CA VAL A 613 0.64 9.77 7.10
C VAL A 613 -0.52 8.88 6.69
N GLY A 614 -0.32 8.07 5.65
CA GLY A 614 -1.28 7.02 5.25
C GLY A 614 -2.71 7.54 5.01
N GLY A 615 -2.86 8.79 4.55
CA GLY A 615 -4.15 9.46 4.36
C GLY A 615 -4.75 10.10 5.61
N ALA A 616 -4.12 9.96 6.79
CA ALA A 616 -4.48 10.70 7.99
C ALA A 616 -3.84 12.10 7.97
N SER A 617 -4.60 13.12 8.42
CA SER A 617 -4.09 14.49 8.56
C SER A 617 -3.17 14.61 9.76
N ALA A 618 -2.23 15.56 9.70
CA ALA A 618 -1.41 15.92 10.85
C ALA A 618 -2.30 16.39 12.02
N VAL A 619 -1.99 15.93 13.23
CA VAL A 619 -2.78 16.24 14.42
C VAL A 619 -1.87 16.31 15.65
N LYS A 620 -2.19 17.23 16.57
CA LYS A 620 -1.57 17.31 17.88
C LYS A 620 -2.53 16.72 18.92
N THR A 621 -2.18 15.58 19.49
CA THR A 621 -3.04 14.86 20.44
C THR A 621 -2.21 13.94 21.33
N SER A 622 -2.82 13.33 22.37
CA SER A 622 -2.15 12.31 23.19
C SER A 622 -2.00 10.99 22.45
N LEU A 623 -1.03 10.16 22.88
CA LEU A 623 -0.80 8.83 22.31
C LEU A 623 -2.05 7.94 22.41
N LEU A 624 -2.72 7.93 23.57
CA LEU A 624 -3.92 7.12 23.82
C LEU A 624 -5.07 7.51 22.90
N ARG A 625 -5.27 8.82 22.70
CA ARG A 625 -6.31 9.30 21.79
C ARG A 625 -5.98 8.93 20.33
N TYR A 626 -4.73 9.11 19.91
CA TYR A 626 -4.33 8.71 18.55
C TYR A 626 -4.50 7.21 18.33
N ALA A 627 -4.18 6.38 19.33
CA ALA A 627 -4.41 4.93 19.29
C ALA A 627 -5.88 4.58 19.02
N ALA A 628 -6.81 5.21 19.74
CA ALA A 628 -8.24 5.02 19.54
C ALA A 628 -8.71 5.49 18.15
N ASP A 629 -8.24 6.66 17.69
CA ASP A 629 -8.57 7.21 16.38
C ASP A 629 -8.01 6.33 15.24
N PHE A 630 -6.79 5.81 15.40
CA PHE A 630 -6.15 4.90 14.44
C PHE A 630 -6.89 3.56 14.37
N GLY A 631 -7.16 2.89 15.49
CA GLY A 631 -7.93 1.66 15.52
C GLY A 631 -9.33 1.84 14.94
N GLY A 632 -10.02 2.94 15.30
CA GLY A 632 -11.30 3.31 14.71
C GLY A 632 -11.23 3.56 13.19
N SER A 633 -10.11 4.08 12.68
CA SER A 633 -9.92 4.29 11.24
C SER A 633 -9.79 2.98 10.47
N ILE A 634 -9.07 2.00 11.02
CA ILE A 634 -8.92 0.65 10.45
C ILE A 634 -10.28 -0.03 10.38
N ALA A 635 -11.04 -0.03 11.48
CA ALA A 635 -12.36 -0.63 11.54
C ALA A 635 -13.33 0.00 10.52
N ARG A 636 -13.33 1.34 10.40
CA ARG A 636 -14.15 2.03 9.38
C ARG A 636 -13.75 1.67 7.95
N LYS A 637 -12.45 1.56 7.65
CA LYS A 637 -11.96 1.15 6.32
C LYS A 637 -12.39 -0.28 5.99
N ALA A 638 -12.26 -1.21 6.92
CA ALA A 638 -12.69 -2.60 6.72
C ALA A 638 -14.22 -2.68 6.52
N ALA A 639 -15.01 -2.03 7.37
CA ALA A 639 -16.47 -1.99 7.22
C ALA A 639 -16.91 -1.34 5.89
N ALA A 640 -16.21 -0.28 5.44
CA ALA A 640 -16.49 0.35 4.16
C ALA A 640 -16.13 -0.55 2.97
N ALA A 641 -15.03 -1.32 3.06
CA ALA A 641 -14.66 -2.31 2.04
C ALA A 641 -15.69 -3.44 1.95
N GLU A 642 -16.13 -3.97 3.09
CA GLU A 642 -17.19 -5.00 3.17
C GLU A 642 -18.50 -4.50 2.58
N SER A 643 -18.96 -3.31 2.96
CA SER A 643 -20.19 -2.73 2.42
C SER A 643 -20.12 -2.49 0.90
N ARG A 644 -18.95 -2.13 0.37
CA ARG A 644 -18.74 -2.00 -1.09
C ARG A 644 -18.78 -3.35 -1.78
N LYS A 645 -18.20 -4.39 -1.18
CA LYS A 645 -18.27 -5.76 -1.68
C LYS A 645 -19.71 -6.24 -1.74
N ASP A 646 -20.48 -6.12 -0.64
CA ASP A 646 -21.87 -6.54 -0.59
C ASP A 646 -22.73 -5.82 -1.66
N ALA A 647 -22.50 -4.51 -1.83
CA ALA A 647 -23.21 -3.73 -2.85
C ALA A 647 -22.83 -4.16 -4.27
N ALA A 648 -21.55 -4.38 -4.54
CA ALA A 648 -21.07 -4.82 -5.86
C ALA A 648 -21.56 -6.24 -6.19
N ASP A 649 -21.52 -7.15 -5.22
CA ASP A 649 -22.03 -8.53 -5.35
C ASP A 649 -23.53 -8.54 -5.63
N ALA A 650 -24.31 -7.71 -4.92
CA ALA A 650 -25.73 -7.59 -5.14
C ALA A 650 -26.07 -7.10 -6.57
N VAL A 651 -25.31 -6.11 -7.06
CA VAL A 651 -25.48 -5.62 -8.45
C VAL A 651 -25.08 -6.69 -9.45
N ALA A 652 -23.98 -7.41 -9.23
CA ALA A 652 -23.54 -8.49 -10.12
C ALA A 652 -24.60 -9.62 -10.19
N ILE A 653 -25.16 -10.02 -9.07
CA ILE A 653 -26.24 -11.04 -8.99
C ILE A 653 -27.50 -10.55 -9.72
N GLU A 654 -27.92 -9.31 -9.51
CA GLU A 654 -29.12 -8.76 -10.15
C GLU A 654 -28.97 -8.71 -11.68
N VAL A 655 -27.82 -8.20 -12.17
CA VAL A 655 -27.56 -8.13 -13.61
C VAL A 655 -27.43 -9.51 -14.24
N ASP A 656 -26.79 -10.48 -13.54
CA ASP A 656 -26.72 -11.87 -14.01
C ASP A 656 -28.14 -12.50 -14.07
N THR A 657 -28.98 -12.24 -13.09
CA THR A 657 -30.39 -12.68 -13.07
C THR A 657 -31.17 -12.12 -14.26
N GLN A 658 -31.03 -10.82 -14.55
CA GLN A 658 -31.68 -10.19 -15.70
C GLN A 658 -31.12 -10.75 -17.03
N ARG A 659 -29.82 -11.00 -17.10
CA ARG A 659 -29.17 -11.63 -18.26
C ARG A 659 -29.69 -13.03 -18.49
N GLN A 660 -29.77 -13.86 -17.43
CA GLN A 660 -30.32 -15.22 -17.53
C GLN A 660 -31.80 -15.23 -17.93
N ALA A 661 -32.60 -14.27 -17.49
CA ALA A 661 -34.00 -14.15 -17.90
C ALA A 661 -34.17 -13.87 -19.40
N GLN A 662 -33.23 -13.14 -20.02
CA GLN A 662 -33.26 -12.81 -21.45
C GLN A 662 -32.49 -13.81 -22.34
N GLU A 663 -31.32 -14.25 -21.88
CA GLU A 663 -30.37 -15.04 -22.66
C GLU A 663 -30.42 -16.54 -22.31
N GLY A 664 -30.99 -16.88 -21.15
CA GLY A 664 -31.05 -18.23 -20.63
C GLY A 664 -32.05 -19.14 -21.35
N VAL A 665 -31.91 -20.44 -21.13
CA VAL A 665 -32.79 -21.46 -21.69
C VAL A 665 -33.98 -21.66 -20.75
N ASN A 666 -35.21 -21.46 -21.26
CA ASN A 666 -36.44 -21.81 -20.57
C ASN A 666 -36.91 -23.19 -21.06
N LEU A 667 -36.87 -24.20 -20.20
CA LEU A 667 -37.25 -25.56 -20.54
C LEU A 667 -38.66 -25.69 -21.07
N ASP A 668 -39.64 -24.95 -20.54
CA ASP A 668 -41.04 -25.03 -20.97
C ASP A 668 -41.19 -24.51 -22.41
N GLU A 669 -40.53 -23.39 -22.74
CA GLU A 669 -40.50 -22.86 -24.08
C GLU A 669 -39.79 -23.81 -25.06
N GLU A 670 -38.65 -24.39 -24.67
CA GLU A 670 -37.93 -25.33 -25.51
C GLU A 670 -38.71 -26.64 -25.73
N LEU A 671 -39.47 -27.14 -24.75
CA LEU A 671 -40.37 -28.32 -24.92
C LEU A 671 -41.53 -28.02 -25.87
N ILE A 672 -42.10 -26.80 -25.82
CA ILE A 672 -43.12 -26.36 -26.79
C ILE A 672 -42.51 -26.30 -28.19
N ASN A 673 -41.31 -25.70 -28.32
CA ASN A 673 -40.59 -25.63 -29.61
C ASN A 673 -40.23 -27.01 -30.14
N LEU A 674 -39.78 -27.92 -29.27
CA LEU A 674 -39.49 -29.30 -29.63
C LEU A 674 -40.72 -29.98 -30.28
N THR A 675 -41.87 -29.88 -29.60
CA THR A 675 -43.11 -30.45 -30.09
C THR A 675 -43.55 -29.81 -31.41
N THR A 676 -43.41 -28.49 -31.51
CA THR A 676 -43.76 -27.76 -32.75
C THR A 676 -42.88 -28.18 -33.93
N TYR A 677 -41.58 -28.28 -33.75
CA TYR A 677 -40.65 -28.74 -34.81
C TYR A 677 -40.84 -30.19 -35.14
N GLN A 678 -41.17 -31.08 -34.17
CA GLN A 678 -41.52 -32.50 -34.44
C GLN A 678 -42.77 -32.60 -35.30
N GLN A 679 -43.81 -31.81 -35.00
CA GLN A 679 -45.06 -31.78 -35.81
C GLN A 679 -44.79 -31.24 -37.22
N ALA A 680 -44.00 -30.17 -37.34
CA ALA A 680 -43.64 -29.57 -38.64
C ALA A 680 -42.81 -30.56 -39.49
N PHE A 681 -41.86 -31.30 -38.88
CA PHE A 681 -41.09 -32.36 -39.53
C PHE A 681 -42.01 -33.47 -40.08
N ASN A 682 -42.91 -33.98 -39.20
CA ASN A 682 -43.83 -35.04 -39.58
C ASN A 682 -44.83 -34.59 -40.68
N ALA A 683 -45.31 -33.35 -40.61
CA ALA A 683 -46.18 -32.80 -41.66
C ALA A 683 -45.45 -32.65 -43.00
N SER A 684 -44.22 -32.15 -43.01
CA SER A 684 -43.37 -32.04 -44.18
C SER A 684 -43.05 -33.41 -44.82
N ALA A 685 -42.74 -34.41 -43.98
CA ALA A 685 -42.49 -35.79 -44.40
C ALA A 685 -43.73 -36.40 -45.07
N ARG A 686 -44.94 -36.19 -44.53
CA ARG A 686 -46.22 -36.60 -45.14
C ARG A 686 -46.48 -35.94 -46.48
N LEU A 687 -46.17 -34.63 -46.60
CA LEU A 687 -46.29 -33.89 -47.87
C LEU A 687 -45.35 -34.44 -48.95
N ILE A 688 -44.11 -34.79 -48.57
CA ILE A 688 -43.15 -35.42 -49.46
C ILE A 688 -43.69 -36.77 -49.95
N GLN A 689 -44.23 -37.60 -49.04
CA GLN A 689 -44.81 -38.90 -49.42
C GLN A 689 -46.01 -38.74 -50.31
N ALA A 690 -46.97 -37.85 -50.02
CA ALA A 690 -48.14 -37.56 -50.83
C ALA A 690 -47.74 -37.06 -52.22
N THR A 691 -46.71 -36.23 -52.31
CA THR A 691 -46.22 -35.70 -53.60
C THR A 691 -45.56 -36.81 -54.40
N LYS A 692 -44.84 -37.74 -53.79
CA LYS A 692 -44.26 -38.91 -54.40
C LYS A 692 -45.37 -39.82 -54.96
N ASP A 693 -46.37 -40.11 -54.13
CA ASP A 693 -47.50 -40.96 -54.58
C ASP A 693 -48.23 -40.33 -55.77
N MET A 694 -48.39 -39.01 -55.84
CA MET A 694 -48.92 -38.26 -56.99
C MET A 694 -48.00 -38.37 -58.23
N PHE A 695 -46.67 -38.31 -58.07
CA PHE A 695 -45.73 -38.56 -59.17
C PHE A 695 -45.82 -39.97 -59.70
N ASP A 696 -45.90 -40.98 -58.81
CA ASP A 696 -46.02 -42.37 -59.18
C ASP A 696 -47.33 -42.68 -59.98
N VAL A 697 -48.44 -42.00 -59.56
CA VAL A 697 -49.71 -42.06 -60.33
C VAL A 697 -49.56 -41.45 -61.73
N LEU A 698 -48.91 -40.22 -61.81
CA LEU A 698 -48.66 -39.54 -63.10
C LEU A 698 -47.80 -40.34 -64.09
N THR A 699 -46.75 -41.01 -63.56
CA THR A 699 -45.84 -41.83 -64.36
C THR A 699 -46.47 -43.17 -64.78
N ASN A 700 -47.47 -43.68 -64.06
CA ASN A 700 -48.20 -44.91 -64.42
C ASN A 700 -49.42 -44.66 -65.33
N ILE A 701 -49.81 -43.37 -65.61
CA ILE A 701 -50.87 -43.00 -66.56
C ILE A 701 -50.34 -42.82 -67.96
N VAL A 702 -48.99 -42.74 -68.19
CA VAL A 702 -48.31 -42.71 -69.46
C VAL A 702 -47.83 -44.11 -69.77
#